data_718709dfa68f0d4ecd81967719e611d8
#
_entry.id   718709dfa68f0d4ecd81967719e611d8
#
_cell.length_a   1.000
_cell.length_b   1.000
_cell.length_c   1.000
_cell.angle_alpha   90.00
_cell.angle_beta   90.00
_cell.angle_gamma   90.00
#
_symmetry.space_group_name_H-M   'P 1'
#
loop_
_entity.id
_entity.type
_entity.pdbx_description
1 polymer ?
#
loop_
_entity_poly.entity_id
_entity_poly.type
_entity_poly.pdbx_seq_one_letter_code
_entity_poly.pdbx_strand_id
1 'polypeptide(L)'
;MKSWHIMFRFLMSYLIIGAVSAYADEDWPQFKYDCRHSGNVPNRSVSTPLGLVGAIPLTDAIFTAPVVTGGRIYVVDGSGVAFCLDAVTLRVVWKFPNRGSKANCNNVSSPAIAGDYLHFGTMAGSYYVLDAVSGILVKEITCSGPIFSSPVVTNDRVYFATLGSQVYALEPDGTVCWFWDFVEERLGFTADRWSGEDWLRHKAVRVTPNEQFCCSRNLAAYGKTLIIPAGGSVIWLEDIGDSAEVRAVHEPRNVTLGLSIDENGIVYRQWTLLDNGGRVDVLRLLDGKVEDDYVRGTRTNTKGGLLSFCSVSLRDRDVYRCRPEEGFGFCRHAPGRDQPEYLGGYPSIAPPVLLREKGVYGGLDGSLYVVPLSGSGKAWSFKTAFGKAISAPVAVCDGRIYFSCEDGYLYILGPGGTARLPSKDLQLHKIRSPLTSKLADQKYDRFTSFGNWANTNVDNQGLTPPLKIKWIRRYDGTTKHFSTFGGGRMYTHTAEGQIFAVEQETGRLLWRQYFPGVHICYTSALYYKERLLVPQAGLAQCHLRCLDAATGKLLWKAPFAGSPSWNRQLPPVVYKNLAIYMFGTGKYGEYAPEEAEKRIDWLFGHQDNPSFPRSHKPLLRAYDMDTGKEVWTMDFSEFGSGGDDAGVCLMDGMLYYSCYFGYSAKSKRDLPSAKGLTAAIKPETGQVVWLTTRYFIHGGCTISGQDGRLYLGGYNKLQGGNSLVWCIDAEDGSLIWQSDPVREAIHVVTMGPRFLFVHAQYRNGFLLDRDTGKILTTLTPGYKCTRFTLTEPYLLASNMDIHDLSDINNIRLLSSGPRLDPSECVGAVASNGRIFYTCHGGGLQVCQAWGAEATLITTPWKNTSYEATTP
;
A
#
# COMPACT_ATOMS: atom_id res chain seq x y z
N MET A 1 -6.58 -24.75 -75.24
CA MET A 1 -7.29 -23.84 -74.36
C MET A 1 -7.66 -24.40 -73.01
N LYS A 2 -7.18 -25.60 -72.55
CA LYS A 2 -7.45 -26.16 -71.21
C LYS A 2 -6.26 -26.14 -70.28
N SER A 3 -5.09 -25.69 -70.73
CA SER A 3 -3.90 -25.66 -69.82
C SER A 3 -3.64 -24.29 -69.18
N TRP A 4 -4.27 -23.24 -69.63
CA TRP A 4 -4.07 -21.89 -69.11
C TRP A 4 -4.97 -21.57 -67.86
N HIS A 5 -6.10 -22.28 -67.73
CA HIS A 5 -7.00 -22.07 -66.60
C HIS A 5 -6.54 -22.70 -65.23
N ILE A 6 -5.69 -23.68 -65.31
CA ILE A 6 -5.09 -24.36 -64.10
C ILE A 6 -3.94 -23.55 -63.54
N MET A 7 -3.14 -22.91 -64.41
CA MET A 7 -2.01 -22.07 -63.96
C MET A 7 -2.48 -20.76 -63.29
N PHE A 8 -3.60 -20.22 -63.73
CA PHE A 8 -4.16 -18.97 -63.15
C PHE A 8 -4.82 -19.21 -61.75
N ARG A 9 -5.36 -20.41 -61.52
CA ARG A 9 -5.92 -20.77 -60.20
C ARG A 9 -4.82 -21.08 -59.18
N PHE A 10 -3.69 -21.62 -59.60
CA PHE A 10 -2.53 -21.84 -58.72
C PHE A 10 -1.79 -20.55 -58.39
N LEU A 11 -1.67 -19.58 -59.29
CA LEU A 11 -1.08 -18.28 -59.01
C LEU A 11 -1.96 -17.41 -58.09
N MET A 12 -3.29 -17.47 -58.17
CA MET A 12 -4.16 -16.76 -57.21
C MET A 12 -4.22 -17.40 -55.80
N SER A 13 -4.05 -18.70 -55.71
CA SER A 13 -3.93 -19.40 -54.42
C SER A 13 -2.61 -19.12 -53.74
N TYR A 14 -1.51 -18.92 -54.47
CA TYR A 14 -0.23 -18.54 -53.87
C TYR A 14 -0.14 -17.05 -53.52
N LEU A 15 -0.90 -16.18 -54.18
CA LEU A 15 -0.96 -14.75 -53.84
C LEU A 15 -1.86 -14.46 -52.61
N ILE A 16 -2.77 -15.36 -52.23
CA ILE A 16 -3.62 -15.22 -51.05
C ILE A 16 -2.90 -15.82 -49.81
N ILE A 17 -1.98 -16.77 -49.99
CA ILE A 17 -1.18 -17.34 -48.88
C ILE A 17 0.03 -16.45 -48.57
N GLY A 18 0.53 -15.65 -49.49
CA GLY A 18 1.64 -14.70 -49.26
C GLY A 18 1.31 -13.40 -48.55
N ALA A 19 0.03 -13.13 -48.24
CA ALA A 19 -0.39 -11.89 -47.55
C ALA A 19 -0.75 -12.08 -46.09
N VAL A 20 -0.60 -13.27 -45.52
CA VAL A 20 -0.96 -13.59 -44.12
C VAL A 20 0.27 -13.79 -43.22
N SER A 21 1.50 -13.73 -43.76
CA SER A 21 2.68 -14.02 -42.94
C SER A 21 3.60 -12.82 -42.64
N ALA A 22 3.03 -11.64 -42.44
CA ALA A 22 3.81 -10.44 -42.12
C ALA A 22 3.45 -9.82 -40.76
N TYR A 23 3.00 -10.63 -39.79
CA TYR A 23 2.78 -10.15 -38.41
C TYR A 23 3.16 -11.24 -37.46
N ALA A 24 4.33 -11.13 -36.88
CA ALA A 24 4.85 -11.59 -35.64
C ALA A 24 6.32 -12.05 -35.73
N ASP A 25 7.23 -11.12 -35.93
CA ASP A 25 8.66 -11.37 -35.75
C ASP A 25 9.15 -11.00 -34.35
N GLU A 26 8.32 -10.37 -33.53
CA GLU A 26 8.70 -9.88 -32.19
C GLU A 26 7.84 -10.51 -31.09
N ASP A 27 8.49 -11.21 -30.16
CA ASP A 27 7.84 -11.80 -29.00
C ASP A 27 8.13 -11.01 -27.73
N TRP A 28 7.18 -11.03 -26.76
CA TRP A 28 7.32 -10.51 -25.41
C TRP A 28 6.90 -11.61 -24.42
N PRO A 29 7.79 -12.55 -24.09
CA PRO A 29 7.39 -13.83 -23.49
C PRO A 29 7.11 -13.79 -21.99
N GLN A 30 7.54 -12.75 -21.26
CA GLN A 30 7.43 -12.71 -19.81
C GLN A 30 7.47 -11.27 -19.26
N PHE A 31 7.27 -11.13 -17.94
CA PHE A 31 7.32 -9.86 -17.22
C PHE A 31 8.60 -9.08 -17.54
N LYS A 32 8.45 -7.81 -17.97
CA LYS A 32 9.57 -6.93 -18.36
C LYS A 32 10.51 -7.52 -19.43
N TYR A 33 10.01 -8.42 -20.26
CA TYR A 33 10.68 -9.00 -21.41
C TYR A 33 11.59 -10.20 -21.14
N ASP A 34 12.50 -10.12 -20.16
CA ASP A 34 13.54 -11.13 -19.94
C ASP A 34 13.56 -11.64 -18.48
N CYS A 35 14.23 -12.78 -18.25
CA CYS A 35 14.37 -13.38 -16.92
C CYS A 35 15.17 -12.53 -15.94
N ARG A 36 15.92 -11.55 -16.42
CA ARG A 36 16.67 -10.59 -15.59
C ARG A 36 15.82 -9.43 -15.11
N HIS A 37 14.60 -9.31 -15.64
CA HIS A 37 13.73 -8.16 -15.44
C HIS A 37 14.41 -6.82 -15.74
N SER A 38 15.30 -6.82 -16.73
CA SER A 38 16.08 -5.64 -17.12
C SER A 38 15.19 -4.50 -17.60
N GLY A 39 14.07 -4.82 -18.23
CA GLY A 39 13.16 -3.86 -18.85
C GLY A 39 13.82 -3.09 -20.00
N ASN A 40 14.92 -3.59 -20.52
CA ASN A 40 15.73 -2.95 -21.56
C ASN A 40 15.62 -3.68 -22.89
N VAL A 41 14.98 -3.07 -23.87
CA VAL A 41 14.74 -3.64 -25.19
C VAL A 41 15.18 -2.65 -26.30
N PRO A 42 16.50 -2.41 -26.44
CA PRO A 42 17.05 -1.34 -27.28
C PRO A 42 16.84 -1.58 -28.79
N ASN A 43 16.55 -2.81 -29.20
CA ASN A 43 16.23 -3.15 -30.60
C ASN A 43 14.80 -2.79 -31.01
N ARG A 44 13.95 -2.39 -30.05
CA ARG A 44 12.54 -2.01 -30.31
C ARG A 44 12.31 -0.51 -30.29
N SER A 45 11.34 -0.06 -31.05
CA SER A 45 10.96 1.34 -31.12
C SER A 45 9.45 1.51 -31.30
N VAL A 46 8.94 2.65 -30.88
CA VAL A 46 7.58 3.11 -31.15
C VAL A 46 7.60 4.54 -31.68
N SER A 47 6.79 4.80 -32.69
CA SER A 47 6.64 6.14 -33.26
C SER A 47 5.37 6.78 -32.75
N THR A 48 5.49 7.90 -32.05
CA THR A 48 4.34 8.69 -31.57
C THR A 48 3.99 9.82 -32.56
N PRO A 49 2.70 10.19 -32.72
CA PRO A 49 1.56 9.71 -31.96
C PRO A 49 1.10 8.31 -32.34
N LEU A 50 0.57 7.56 -31.36
CA LEU A 50 -0.09 6.27 -31.57
C LEU A 50 -1.59 6.46 -31.43
N GLY A 51 -2.35 5.63 -32.14
CA GLY A 51 -3.80 5.56 -32.02
C GLY A 51 -4.26 4.29 -31.31
N LEU A 52 -5.51 4.28 -30.83
CA LEU A 52 -6.11 3.10 -30.25
C LEU A 52 -6.42 2.08 -31.34
N VAL A 53 -5.84 0.90 -31.26
CA VAL A 53 -6.14 -0.26 -32.12
C VAL A 53 -7.33 -1.03 -31.55
N GLY A 54 -7.40 -1.16 -30.22
CA GLY A 54 -8.53 -1.77 -29.53
C GLY A 54 -8.41 -1.70 -28.03
N ALA A 55 -9.55 -1.89 -27.36
CA ALA A 55 -9.66 -2.03 -25.92
C ALA A 55 -10.61 -3.18 -25.61
N ILE A 56 -10.12 -4.22 -24.97
CA ILE A 56 -10.84 -5.47 -24.77
C ILE A 56 -11.24 -5.58 -23.30
N PRO A 57 -12.55 -5.69 -22.99
CA PRO A 57 -13.00 -5.88 -21.60
C PRO A 57 -12.68 -7.30 -21.12
N LEU A 58 -12.08 -7.41 -19.94
CA LEU A 58 -11.92 -8.66 -19.20
C LEU A 58 -12.95 -8.75 -18.08
N THR A 59 -12.75 -9.67 -17.15
CA THR A 59 -13.76 -9.93 -16.10
C THR A 59 -13.49 -9.19 -14.79
N ASP A 60 -12.27 -8.65 -14.62
CA ASP A 60 -11.86 -7.86 -13.45
C ASP A 60 -10.81 -6.80 -13.80
N ALA A 61 -10.45 -5.97 -12.83
CA ALA A 61 -9.27 -5.08 -12.91
C ALA A 61 -8.03 -5.88 -13.30
N ILE A 62 -7.10 -5.28 -14.04
CA ILE A 62 -5.94 -6.01 -14.52
C ILE A 62 -4.68 -5.39 -13.91
N PHE A 63 -3.97 -6.18 -13.09
CA PHE A 63 -2.73 -5.80 -12.40
C PHE A 63 -1.50 -6.51 -12.97
N THR A 64 -1.69 -7.33 -13.99
CA THR A 64 -0.63 -8.14 -14.60
C THR A 64 -0.17 -7.52 -15.91
N ALA A 65 1.10 -7.75 -16.26
CA ALA A 65 1.61 -7.41 -17.57
C ALA A 65 1.08 -8.39 -18.63
N PRO A 66 0.68 -7.92 -19.82
CA PRO A 66 0.38 -8.81 -20.93
C PRO A 66 1.65 -9.44 -21.49
N VAL A 67 1.51 -10.61 -22.08
CA VAL A 67 2.53 -11.34 -22.83
C VAL A 67 2.06 -11.46 -24.27
N VAL A 68 2.97 -11.27 -25.22
CA VAL A 68 2.68 -11.34 -26.66
C VAL A 68 3.69 -12.28 -27.30
N THR A 69 3.21 -13.36 -27.89
CA THR A 69 4.08 -14.31 -28.60
C THR A 69 3.28 -15.10 -29.62
N GLY A 70 3.92 -15.46 -30.74
CA GLY A 70 3.29 -16.26 -31.78
C GLY A 70 1.99 -15.66 -32.34
N GLY A 71 1.87 -14.33 -32.43
CA GLY A 71 0.66 -13.64 -32.87
C GLY A 71 -0.52 -13.70 -31.89
N ARG A 72 -0.26 -14.03 -30.61
CA ARG A 72 -1.27 -14.11 -29.55
C ARG A 72 -0.91 -13.22 -28.37
N ILE A 73 -1.95 -12.75 -27.67
CA ILE A 73 -1.82 -11.95 -26.46
C ILE A 73 -2.36 -12.79 -25.30
N TYR A 74 -1.57 -12.95 -24.24
CA TYR A 74 -1.95 -13.63 -23.03
C TYR A 74 -1.99 -12.64 -21.86
N VAL A 75 -3.05 -12.69 -21.08
CA VAL A 75 -3.23 -11.82 -19.91
C VAL A 75 -4.04 -12.56 -18.83
N VAL A 76 -3.70 -12.28 -17.57
CA VAL A 76 -4.44 -12.80 -16.42
C VAL A 76 -5.06 -11.62 -15.68
N ASP A 77 -6.36 -11.62 -15.50
CA ASP A 77 -7.03 -10.51 -14.82
C ASP A 77 -6.95 -10.61 -13.29
N GLY A 78 -7.51 -9.64 -12.59
CA GLY A 78 -7.49 -9.57 -11.13
C GLY A 78 -8.21 -10.71 -10.42
N SER A 79 -9.13 -11.39 -11.10
CA SER A 79 -9.77 -12.61 -10.59
C SER A 79 -8.97 -13.89 -10.92
N GLY A 80 -7.79 -13.75 -11.53
CA GLY A 80 -6.95 -14.88 -11.92
C GLY A 80 -7.47 -15.64 -13.14
N VAL A 81 -8.39 -15.08 -13.91
CA VAL A 81 -8.86 -15.65 -15.16
C VAL A 81 -7.83 -15.36 -16.24
N ALA A 82 -7.33 -16.39 -16.90
CA ALA A 82 -6.41 -16.25 -18.01
C ALA A 82 -7.15 -16.15 -19.35
N PHE A 83 -6.68 -15.27 -20.22
CA PHE A 83 -7.22 -15.04 -21.55
C PHE A 83 -6.12 -15.17 -22.59
N CYS A 84 -6.47 -15.76 -23.71
CA CYS A 84 -5.70 -15.70 -24.94
C CYS A 84 -6.51 -14.95 -26.00
N LEU A 85 -5.90 -13.96 -26.63
CA LEU A 85 -6.50 -13.20 -27.71
C LEU A 85 -5.63 -13.32 -28.96
N ASP A 86 -6.24 -13.26 -30.11
CA ASP A 86 -5.54 -13.12 -31.37
C ASP A 86 -5.04 -11.66 -31.53
N ALA A 87 -3.75 -11.46 -31.78
CA ALA A 87 -3.12 -10.14 -31.77
C ALA A 87 -3.52 -9.26 -32.97
N VAL A 88 -4.09 -9.85 -34.01
CA VAL A 88 -4.55 -9.14 -35.23
C VAL A 88 -6.02 -8.77 -35.09
N THR A 89 -6.87 -9.75 -34.82
CA THR A 89 -8.33 -9.57 -34.75
C THR A 89 -8.82 -9.08 -33.40
N LEU A 90 -8.01 -9.17 -32.38
CA LEU A 90 -8.29 -8.85 -30.96
C LEU A 90 -9.46 -9.65 -30.36
N ARG A 91 -9.82 -10.76 -31.00
CA ARG A 91 -10.85 -11.66 -30.49
C ARG A 91 -10.27 -12.60 -29.44
N VAL A 92 -11.06 -12.87 -28.40
CA VAL A 92 -10.74 -13.90 -27.42
C VAL A 92 -10.76 -15.26 -28.12
N VAL A 93 -9.64 -15.96 -28.12
CA VAL A 93 -9.49 -17.32 -28.64
C VAL A 93 -9.96 -18.32 -27.61
N TRP A 94 -9.45 -18.18 -26.38
CA TRP A 94 -9.88 -18.97 -25.25
C TRP A 94 -9.77 -18.18 -23.94
N LYS A 95 -10.47 -18.64 -22.92
CA LYS A 95 -10.34 -18.17 -21.54
C LYS A 95 -10.32 -19.36 -20.60
N PHE A 96 -9.48 -19.30 -19.57
CA PHE A 96 -9.37 -20.31 -18.52
C PHE A 96 -9.86 -19.73 -17.20
N PRO A 97 -11.02 -20.17 -16.70
CA PRO A 97 -11.50 -19.81 -15.38
C PRO A 97 -10.76 -20.64 -14.33
N ASN A 98 -10.07 -20.01 -13.41
CA ASN A 98 -9.39 -20.71 -12.33
C ASN A 98 -10.38 -21.21 -11.25
N ARG A 99 -9.89 -22.09 -10.34
CA ARG A 99 -10.69 -22.71 -9.28
C ARG A 99 -10.74 -21.88 -7.98
N GLY A 100 -9.94 -20.82 -7.86
CA GLY A 100 -9.76 -20.10 -6.59
C GLY A 100 -10.93 -19.23 -6.14
N SER A 101 -11.95 -19.04 -6.99
CA SER A 101 -13.15 -18.27 -6.64
C SER A 101 -12.83 -16.93 -5.95
N LYS A 102 -13.41 -16.67 -4.77
CA LYS A 102 -13.22 -15.44 -4.00
C LYS A 102 -11.79 -15.23 -3.47
N ALA A 103 -11.02 -16.31 -3.31
CA ALA A 103 -9.62 -16.21 -2.92
C ALA A 103 -8.76 -15.56 -4.00
N ASN A 104 -9.13 -15.66 -5.26
CA ASN A 104 -8.49 -14.99 -6.36
C ASN A 104 -9.08 -13.60 -6.56
N CYS A 105 -8.40 -12.60 -6.07
CA CYS A 105 -8.65 -11.20 -6.39
C CYS A 105 -7.35 -10.40 -6.30
N ASN A 106 -7.24 -9.36 -7.07
CA ASN A 106 -6.03 -8.57 -7.25
C ASN A 106 -4.82 -9.45 -7.63
N ASN A 107 -5.01 -10.37 -8.57
CA ASN A 107 -3.91 -11.20 -9.04
C ASN A 107 -2.82 -10.32 -9.68
N VAL A 108 -1.58 -10.48 -9.22
CA VAL A 108 -0.41 -9.68 -9.63
C VAL A 108 0.68 -10.52 -10.29
N SER A 109 0.55 -11.85 -10.28
CA SER A 109 1.44 -12.75 -10.99
C SER A 109 1.17 -12.65 -12.49
N SER A 110 2.04 -11.96 -13.21
CA SER A 110 1.92 -11.84 -14.68
C SER A 110 2.20 -13.19 -15.33
N PRO A 111 1.54 -13.53 -16.45
CA PRO A 111 1.82 -14.77 -17.16
C PRO A 111 3.20 -14.76 -17.81
N ALA A 112 3.70 -15.95 -18.17
CA ALA A 112 4.90 -16.16 -18.95
C ALA A 112 4.71 -17.34 -19.92
N ILE A 113 5.36 -17.30 -21.07
CA ILE A 113 5.39 -18.40 -22.06
C ILE A 113 6.74 -19.11 -21.98
N ALA A 114 6.69 -20.44 -21.84
CA ALA A 114 7.84 -21.33 -21.93
C ALA A 114 7.53 -22.42 -22.94
N GLY A 115 8.17 -22.37 -24.13
CA GLY A 115 7.81 -23.25 -25.25
C GLY A 115 6.33 -23.10 -25.64
N ASP A 116 5.61 -24.19 -25.63
CA ASP A 116 4.19 -24.24 -25.99
C ASP A 116 3.24 -24.02 -24.79
N TYR A 117 3.75 -23.61 -23.63
CA TYR A 117 3.01 -23.56 -22.38
C TYR A 117 2.92 -22.16 -21.79
N LEU A 118 1.71 -21.82 -21.31
CA LEU A 118 1.43 -20.62 -20.52
C LEU A 118 1.51 -20.93 -19.03
N HIS A 119 2.31 -20.18 -18.31
CA HIS A 119 2.54 -20.29 -16.88
C HIS A 119 2.02 -19.09 -16.12
N PHE A 120 1.33 -19.27 -15.00
CA PHE A 120 0.97 -18.17 -14.08
C PHE A 120 0.61 -18.68 -12.69
N GLY A 121 0.87 -17.86 -11.69
CA GLY A 121 0.46 -18.09 -10.31
C GLY A 121 -0.83 -17.34 -9.96
N THR A 122 -1.45 -17.72 -8.84
CA THR A 122 -2.68 -17.10 -8.35
C THR A 122 -2.60 -16.71 -6.88
N MET A 123 -3.48 -15.79 -6.48
CA MET A 123 -3.61 -15.36 -5.08
C MET A 123 -4.20 -16.45 -4.18
N ALA A 124 -4.84 -17.46 -4.75
CA ALA A 124 -5.34 -18.63 -4.01
C ALA A 124 -4.25 -19.68 -3.75
N GLY A 125 -3.04 -19.50 -4.29
CA GLY A 125 -1.95 -20.46 -4.11
C GLY A 125 -1.90 -21.59 -5.13
N SER A 126 -2.69 -21.50 -6.21
CA SER A 126 -2.54 -22.43 -7.35
C SER A 126 -1.63 -21.84 -8.41
N TYR A 127 -0.75 -22.66 -8.92
CA TYR A 127 0.09 -22.38 -10.09
C TYR A 127 -0.42 -23.22 -11.26
N TYR A 128 -0.67 -22.59 -12.38
CA TYR A 128 -1.26 -23.21 -13.58
C TYR A 128 -0.27 -23.25 -14.72
N VAL A 129 -0.28 -24.38 -15.42
CA VAL A 129 0.39 -24.59 -16.70
C VAL A 129 -0.65 -25.00 -17.72
N LEU A 130 -0.84 -24.18 -18.74
CA LEU A 130 -1.83 -24.40 -19.79
C LEU A 130 -1.11 -24.60 -21.12
N ASP A 131 -1.67 -25.44 -22.00
CA ASP A 131 -1.32 -25.41 -23.40
C ASP A 131 -1.67 -24.02 -23.98
N ALA A 132 -0.67 -23.31 -24.48
CA ALA A 132 -0.81 -21.92 -24.89
C ALA A 132 -1.76 -21.74 -26.09
N VAL A 133 -1.87 -22.74 -26.96
CA VAL A 133 -2.71 -22.69 -28.17
C VAL A 133 -4.17 -22.93 -27.85
N SER A 134 -4.45 -23.96 -27.04
CA SER A 134 -5.83 -24.42 -26.76
C SER A 134 -6.39 -23.90 -25.46
N GLY A 135 -5.57 -23.46 -24.52
CA GLY A 135 -5.97 -23.09 -23.16
C GLY A 135 -6.33 -24.30 -22.26
N ILE A 136 -6.02 -25.51 -22.69
CA ILE A 136 -6.27 -26.71 -21.90
C ILE A 136 -5.29 -26.76 -20.74
N LEU A 137 -5.80 -27.13 -19.56
CA LEU A 137 -4.98 -27.32 -18.38
C LEU A 137 -4.04 -28.52 -18.57
N VAL A 138 -2.75 -28.28 -18.48
CA VAL A 138 -1.71 -29.31 -18.51
C VAL A 138 -1.35 -29.74 -17.10
N LYS A 139 -1.14 -28.75 -16.21
CA LYS A 139 -0.80 -29.03 -14.81
C LYS A 139 -1.29 -27.93 -13.87
N GLU A 140 -1.68 -28.35 -12.66
CA GLU A 140 -1.94 -27.46 -11.53
C GLU A 140 -1.03 -27.88 -10.37
N ILE A 141 -0.33 -26.93 -9.76
CA ILE A 141 0.47 -27.14 -8.56
C ILE A 141 -0.19 -26.35 -7.43
N THR A 142 -0.65 -27.05 -6.39
CA THR A 142 -1.22 -26.44 -5.20
C THR A 142 -0.11 -26.09 -4.21
N CYS A 143 0.05 -24.80 -3.94
CA CYS A 143 1.08 -24.27 -3.04
C CYS A 143 0.48 -23.94 -1.67
N SER A 144 1.33 -23.83 -0.64
CA SER A 144 0.92 -23.52 0.73
C SER A 144 0.68 -22.01 0.98
N GLY A 145 0.66 -21.16 -0.04
CA GLY A 145 0.40 -19.73 0.07
C GLY A 145 0.22 -19.03 -1.27
N PRO A 146 -0.25 -17.77 -1.27
CA PRO A 146 -0.43 -16.98 -2.47
C PRO A 146 0.86 -16.87 -3.30
N ILE A 147 0.70 -16.66 -4.59
CA ILE A 147 1.82 -16.48 -5.52
C ILE A 147 1.77 -15.04 -6.04
N PHE A 148 2.69 -14.19 -5.56
CA PHE A 148 2.82 -12.80 -6.01
C PHE A 148 3.87 -12.66 -7.11
N SER A 149 4.84 -13.57 -7.15
CA SER A 149 5.87 -13.53 -8.16
C SER A 149 5.33 -13.97 -9.53
N SER A 150 5.72 -13.26 -10.58
CA SER A 150 5.54 -13.74 -11.94
C SER A 150 6.53 -14.89 -12.21
N PRO A 151 6.16 -15.88 -13.04
CA PRO A 151 7.10 -16.89 -13.47
C PRO A 151 8.30 -16.26 -14.18
N VAL A 152 9.48 -16.81 -13.95
CA VAL A 152 10.73 -16.43 -14.61
C VAL A 152 11.14 -17.58 -15.52
N VAL A 153 11.16 -17.32 -16.83
CA VAL A 153 11.49 -18.31 -17.85
C VAL A 153 12.93 -18.09 -18.29
N THR A 154 13.75 -19.13 -18.15
CA THR A 154 15.09 -19.23 -18.74
C THR A 154 15.06 -20.18 -19.95
N ASN A 155 16.20 -20.45 -20.56
CA ASN A 155 16.25 -21.37 -21.70
C ASN A 155 15.77 -22.80 -21.36
N ASP A 156 16.02 -23.22 -20.12
CA ASP A 156 15.85 -24.63 -19.74
C ASP A 156 14.81 -24.84 -18.62
N ARG A 157 14.35 -23.77 -17.95
CA ARG A 157 13.57 -23.86 -16.71
C ARG A 157 12.54 -22.74 -16.56
N VAL A 158 11.53 -23.03 -15.77
CA VAL A 158 10.57 -22.03 -15.27
C VAL A 158 10.64 -21.99 -13.75
N TYR A 159 10.80 -20.81 -13.17
CA TYR A 159 10.88 -20.62 -11.72
C TYR A 159 9.77 -19.71 -11.22
N PHE A 160 9.27 -20.01 -10.04
CA PHE A 160 8.38 -19.10 -9.31
C PHE A 160 8.57 -19.25 -7.81
N ALA A 161 8.10 -18.25 -7.04
CA ALA A 161 8.12 -18.29 -5.59
C ALA A 161 6.73 -17.96 -5.02
N THR A 162 6.36 -18.63 -3.93
CA THR A 162 5.17 -18.28 -3.15
C THR A 162 5.47 -17.08 -2.24
N LEU A 163 4.42 -16.43 -1.72
CA LEU A 163 4.56 -15.36 -0.73
C LEU A 163 5.35 -15.84 0.53
N GLY A 164 5.18 -17.09 0.91
CA GLY A 164 5.92 -17.72 2.01
C GLY A 164 7.37 -18.10 1.68
N SER A 165 7.89 -17.66 0.53
CA SER A 165 9.28 -17.94 0.05
C SER A 165 9.58 -19.42 -0.16
N GLN A 166 8.62 -20.14 -0.71
CA GLN A 166 8.82 -21.46 -1.29
C GLN A 166 9.11 -21.29 -2.77
N VAL A 167 10.22 -21.83 -3.25
CA VAL A 167 10.72 -21.69 -4.61
C VAL A 167 10.60 -23.01 -5.35
N TYR A 168 10.08 -22.95 -6.55
CA TYR A 168 9.87 -24.08 -7.44
C TYR A 168 10.66 -23.90 -8.73
N ALA A 169 11.27 -24.98 -9.19
CA ALA A 169 11.83 -25.09 -10.54
C ALA A 169 11.08 -26.15 -11.34
N LEU A 170 10.67 -25.79 -12.53
CA LEU A 170 9.86 -26.61 -13.42
C LEU A 170 10.52 -26.78 -14.78
N GLU A 171 10.26 -27.90 -15.42
CA GLU A 171 10.34 -28.03 -16.88
C GLU A 171 9.25 -27.13 -17.53
N PRO A 172 9.38 -26.81 -18.82
CA PRO A 172 8.35 -26.04 -19.52
C PRO A 172 6.94 -26.65 -19.46
N ASP A 173 6.81 -27.97 -19.40
CA ASP A 173 5.51 -28.66 -19.28
C ASP A 173 4.93 -28.66 -17.85
N GLY A 174 5.62 -28.02 -16.89
CA GLY A 174 5.22 -27.95 -15.50
C GLY A 174 5.66 -29.13 -14.64
N THR A 175 6.50 -30.03 -15.15
CA THR A 175 7.13 -31.07 -14.34
C THR A 175 8.05 -30.42 -13.33
N VAL A 176 7.82 -30.70 -12.04
CA VAL A 176 8.64 -30.17 -10.94
C VAL A 176 9.98 -30.84 -10.92
N CYS A 177 11.06 -30.07 -11.07
CA CYS A 177 12.43 -30.57 -10.98
C CYS A 177 12.91 -30.58 -9.54
N TRP A 178 12.70 -29.46 -8.84
CA TRP A 178 13.02 -29.32 -7.43
C TRP A 178 12.14 -28.27 -6.75
N PHE A 179 12.15 -28.35 -5.41
CA PHE A 179 11.45 -27.46 -4.49
C PHE A 179 12.41 -27.05 -3.37
N TRP A 180 12.41 -25.80 -2.99
CA TRP A 180 13.23 -25.25 -1.91
C TRP A 180 12.39 -24.32 -1.04
N ASP A 181 12.52 -24.46 0.29
CA ASP A 181 11.76 -23.66 1.27
C ASP A 181 12.70 -22.84 2.15
N PHE A 182 12.68 -21.51 1.96
CA PHE A 182 13.50 -20.58 2.72
C PHE A 182 13.23 -20.64 4.23
N VAL A 183 11.97 -20.73 4.61
CA VAL A 183 11.56 -20.67 6.03
C VAL A 183 12.03 -21.92 6.77
N GLU A 184 11.92 -23.08 6.16
CA GLU A 184 12.40 -24.32 6.71
C GLU A 184 13.94 -24.39 6.71
N GLU A 185 14.54 -24.17 5.56
CA GLU A 185 15.98 -24.33 5.36
C GLU A 185 16.84 -23.29 6.09
N ARG A 186 16.37 -22.04 6.15
CA ARG A 186 17.16 -20.93 6.68
C ARG A 186 16.72 -20.46 8.06
N LEU A 187 15.45 -20.57 8.40
CA LEU A 187 14.92 -20.13 9.68
C LEU A 187 14.65 -21.31 10.65
N GLY A 188 14.75 -22.56 10.15
CA GLY A 188 14.54 -23.78 10.93
C GLY A 188 13.11 -23.89 11.48
N PHE A 189 12.12 -23.33 10.80
CA PHE A 189 10.75 -23.25 11.27
C PHE A 189 9.82 -24.10 10.39
N THR A 190 9.19 -25.10 11.00
CA THR A 190 8.38 -26.13 10.33
C THR A 190 6.89 -26.09 10.71
N ALA A 191 6.48 -25.20 11.61
CA ALA A 191 5.09 -25.01 12.00
C ALA A 191 4.34 -24.07 11.02
N ASP A 192 3.17 -23.57 11.38
CA ASP A 192 2.44 -22.62 10.54
C ASP A 192 3.14 -21.26 10.52
N ARG A 193 3.79 -20.95 9.40
CA ARG A 193 4.54 -19.70 9.20
C ARG A 193 3.69 -18.43 9.28
N TRP A 194 2.38 -18.57 9.24
CA TRP A 194 1.42 -17.46 9.34
C TRP A 194 0.74 -17.38 10.70
N SER A 195 1.08 -18.25 11.64
CA SER A 195 0.60 -18.26 13.01
C SER A 195 1.53 -17.46 13.93
N GLY A 196 1.03 -16.36 14.48
CA GLY A 196 1.77 -15.60 15.50
C GLY A 196 2.01 -16.38 16.79
N GLU A 197 1.16 -17.35 17.09
CA GLU A 197 1.30 -18.26 18.24
C GLU A 197 2.42 -19.25 18.02
N ASP A 198 2.55 -19.82 16.83
CA ASP A 198 3.60 -20.79 16.52
C ASP A 198 4.98 -20.11 16.50
N TRP A 199 5.09 -18.92 15.96
CA TRP A 199 6.31 -18.13 16.04
C TRP A 199 6.68 -17.75 17.49
N LEU A 200 5.69 -17.42 18.32
CA LEU A 200 5.93 -17.13 19.73
C LEU A 200 6.51 -18.34 20.48
N ARG A 201 6.03 -19.56 20.17
CA ARG A 201 6.54 -20.83 20.73
C ARG A 201 7.93 -21.18 20.23
N HIS A 202 8.30 -20.80 19.05
CA HIS A 202 9.60 -21.12 18.41
C HIS A 202 10.78 -20.29 18.96
N LYS A 203 10.61 -19.50 20.00
CA LYS A 203 11.64 -18.63 20.60
C LYS A 203 12.09 -17.45 19.71
N ALA A 204 11.57 -17.31 18.52
CA ALA A 204 11.74 -16.10 17.72
C ALA A 204 10.82 -15.01 18.27
N VAL A 205 11.31 -14.22 19.16
CA VAL A 205 10.54 -13.28 19.97
C VAL A 205 9.70 -12.29 19.17
N ARG A 206 10.04 -12.04 17.92
CA ARG A 206 9.30 -11.11 17.02
C ARG A 206 9.59 -11.43 15.56
N VAL A 207 8.67 -12.09 14.91
CA VAL A 207 8.75 -12.31 13.49
C VAL A 207 7.86 -11.31 12.76
N THR A 208 8.47 -10.58 11.84
CA THR A 208 7.77 -9.76 10.86
C THR A 208 7.83 -10.45 9.52
N PRO A 209 6.81 -11.20 9.10
CA PRO A 209 6.87 -12.01 7.90
C PRO A 209 7.39 -11.26 6.68
N ASN A 210 6.93 -10.02 6.46
CA ASN A 210 7.38 -9.21 5.34
C ASN A 210 8.89 -8.89 5.39
N GLU A 211 9.47 -8.67 6.57
CA GLU A 211 10.91 -8.41 6.71
C GLU A 211 11.73 -9.69 6.75
N GLN A 212 11.17 -10.76 7.23
CA GLN A 212 11.95 -11.97 7.51
C GLN A 212 11.83 -13.06 6.46
N PHE A 213 10.68 -13.16 5.76
CA PHE A 213 10.55 -14.22 4.78
C PHE A 213 9.62 -13.97 3.59
N CYS A 214 8.76 -12.94 3.59
CA CYS A 214 7.81 -12.80 2.48
C CYS A 214 8.49 -12.49 1.15
N CYS A 215 8.30 -13.35 0.15
CA CYS A 215 8.61 -13.07 -1.25
C CYS A 215 7.44 -12.33 -1.91
N SER A 216 7.30 -11.04 -1.61
CA SER A 216 6.20 -10.19 -2.12
C SER A 216 6.48 -9.56 -3.47
N ARG A 217 7.65 -9.82 -4.05
CA ARG A 217 8.13 -9.28 -5.32
C ARG A 217 8.65 -10.39 -6.22
N ASN A 218 8.89 -10.04 -7.49
CA ASN A 218 9.39 -10.99 -8.46
C ASN A 218 10.85 -11.38 -8.12
N LEU A 219 11.16 -12.64 -8.23
CA LEU A 219 12.53 -13.13 -8.35
C LEU A 219 13.05 -12.80 -9.75
N ALA A 220 14.38 -12.84 -9.94
CA ALA A 220 15.03 -12.67 -11.24
C ALA A 220 16.09 -13.76 -11.42
N ALA A 221 16.51 -14.03 -12.66
CA ALA A 221 17.49 -15.06 -12.98
C ALA A 221 18.61 -14.56 -13.90
N TYR A 222 19.81 -15.08 -13.71
CA TYR A 222 20.94 -14.91 -14.61
C TYR A 222 21.61 -16.27 -14.83
N GLY A 223 21.47 -16.84 -16.02
CA GLY A 223 21.87 -18.23 -16.26
C GLY A 223 21.08 -19.18 -15.35
N LYS A 224 21.80 -19.96 -14.55
CA LYS A 224 21.24 -20.90 -13.56
C LYS A 224 21.10 -20.31 -12.14
N THR A 225 21.52 -19.07 -11.93
CA THR A 225 21.45 -18.42 -10.63
C THR A 225 20.17 -17.62 -10.50
N LEU A 226 19.39 -17.94 -9.48
CA LEU A 226 18.20 -17.20 -9.09
C LEU A 226 18.54 -16.17 -8.01
N ILE A 227 17.95 -15.00 -8.11
CA ILE A 227 18.02 -13.95 -7.10
C ILE A 227 16.63 -13.79 -6.49
N ILE A 228 16.50 -14.16 -5.20
CA ILE A 228 15.20 -14.29 -4.54
C ILE A 228 15.08 -13.26 -3.44
N PRO A 229 14.08 -12.36 -3.49
CA PRO A 229 13.82 -11.40 -2.42
C PRO A 229 12.94 -12.04 -1.34
N ALA A 230 13.55 -12.59 -0.30
CA ALA A 230 12.85 -13.20 0.83
C ALA A 230 12.88 -12.25 2.04
N GLY A 231 11.85 -11.40 2.15
CA GLY A 231 11.79 -10.37 3.19
C GLY A 231 12.97 -9.40 3.15
N GLY A 232 13.69 -9.29 4.26
CA GLY A 232 14.92 -8.51 4.38
C GLY A 232 16.17 -9.19 3.86
N SER A 233 16.04 -10.41 3.33
CA SER A 233 17.15 -11.19 2.76
C SER A 233 17.03 -11.22 1.24
N VAL A 234 18.16 -11.25 0.56
CA VAL A 234 18.27 -11.57 -0.87
C VAL A 234 19.14 -12.82 -0.99
N ILE A 235 18.62 -13.84 -1.64
CA ILE A 235 19.23 -15.16 -1.72
C ILE A 235 19.73 -15.40 -3.15
N TRP A 236 20.96 -15.85 -3.27
CA TRP A 236 21.52 -16.41 -4.49
C TRP A 236 21.37 -17.92 -4.43
N LEU A 237 20.45 -18.45 -5.22
CA LEU A 237 20.13 -19.86 -5.28
C LEU A 237 20.52 -20.38 -6.67
N GLU A 238 21.46 -21.32 -6.73
CA GLU A 238 21.90 -21.93 -7.98
C GLU A 238 21.14 -23.22 -8.25
N ASP A 239 20.57 -23.33 -9.44
CA ASP A 239 19.98 -24.56 -9.96
C ASP A 239 21.10 -25.51 -10.40
N ILE A 240 21.23 -26.65 -9.71
CA ILE A 240 22.20 -27.69 -10.02
C ILE A 240 21.59 -28.93 -10.72
N GLY A 241 20.33 -28.76 -11.19
CA GLY A 241 19.63 -29.75 -12.00
C GLY A 241 18.40 -30.34 -11.31
N ASP A 242 18.60 -31.22 -10.35
CA ASP A 242 17.59 -31.91 -9.56
C ASP A 242 17.41 -31.32 -8.13
N SER A 243 18.18 -30.30 -7.82
CA SER A 243 18.17 -29.59 -6.54
C SER A 243 18.68 -28.16 -6.69
N ALA A 244 18.70 -27.41 -5.61
CA ALA A 244 19.24 -26.07 -5.57
C ALA A 244 20.24 -25.88 -4.44
N GLU A 245 21.26 -25.04 -4.66
CA GLU A 245 22.28 -24.74 -3.68
C GLU A 245 22.34 -23.22 -3.38
N VAL A 246 22.32 -22.85 -2.10
CA VAL A 246 22.50 -21.45 -1.68
C VAL A 246 23.95 -21.05 -1.87
N ARG A 247 24.22 -20.13 -2.79
CA ARG A 247 25.55 -19.58 -3.06
C ARG A 247 25.91 -18.39 -2.20
N ALA A 248 24.95 -17.51 -1.98
CA ALA A 248 25.14 -16.33 -1.16
C ALA A 248 23.84 -15.87 -0.52
N VAL A 249 23.95 -15.15 0.59
CA VAL A 249 22.86 -14.47 1.27
C VAL A 249 23.31 -13.07 1.61
N HIS A 250 22.50 -12.09 1.19
CA HIS A 250 22.65 -10.70 1.57
C HIS A 250 21.50 -10.33 2.52
N GLU A 251 21.84 -9.88 3.73
CA GLU A 251 20.87 -9.55 4.79
C GLU A 251 20.88 -8.05 5.12
N PRO A 252 20.30 -7.21 4.25
CA PRO A 252 20.35 -5.76 4.40
C PRO A 252 19.37 -5.20 5.43
N ARG A 253 18.57 -6.02 6.07
CA ARG A 253 17.51 -5.69 7.04
C ARG A 253 16.30 -4.93 6.49
N ASN A 254 16.33 -4.48 5.24
CA ASN A 254 15.21 -3.75 4.62
C ASN A 254 14.58 -4.59 3.53
N VAL A 255 13.25 -4.55 3.44
CA VAL A 255 12.49 -5.32 2.45
C VAL A 255 12.87 -4.90 1.03
N THR A 256 13.10 -5.88 0.18
CA THR A 256 13.35 -5.68 -1.24
C THR A 256 12.04 -5.36 -1.95
N LEU A 257 11.97 -4.25 -2.66
CA LEU A 257 10.81 -3.81 -3.43
C LEU A 257 10.92 -4.11 -4.93
N GLY A 258 12.09 -4.50 -5.39
CA GLY A 258 12.30 -4.90 -6.77
C GLY A 258 13.73 -5.37 -7.01
N LEU A 259 13.87 -6.26 -7.98
CA LEU A 259 15.16 -6.76 -8.48
C LEU A 259 15.23 -6.59 -9.98
N SER A 260 16.39 -6.22 -10.48
CA SER A 260 16.73 -6.24 -11.91
C SER A 260 18.20 -6.58 -12.05
N ILE A 261 18.57 -7.27 -13.13
CA ILE A 261 19.94 -7.71 -13.39
C ILE A 261 20.36 -7.14 -14.75
N ASP A 262 21.55 -6.57 -14.83
CA ASP A 262 22.08 -6.06 -16.09
C ASP A 262 22.68 -7.18 -16.97
N GLU A 263 23.20 -6.83 -18.15
CA GLU A 263 23.79 -7.77 -19.09
C GLU A 263 25.07 -8.43 -18.56
N ASN A 264 25.70 -7.83 -17.57
CA ASN A 264 26.94 -8.33 -16.95
C ASN A 264 26.69 -9.17 -15.68
N GLY A 265 25.40 -9.37 -15.32
CA GLY A 265 25.01 -10.10 -14.13
C GLY A 265 25.06 -9.27 -12.84
N ILE A 266 25.18 -7.97 -12.92
CA ILE A 266 25.11 -7.09 -11.76
C ILE A 266 23.66 -6.95 -11.32
N VAL A 267 23.41 -7.17 -10.03
CA VAL A 267 22.08 -7.15 -9.43
C VAL A 267 21.79 -5.76 -8.85
N TYR A 268 20.71 -5.17 -9.29
CA TYR A 268 20.20 -3.89 -8.78
C TYR A 268 18.99 -4.17 -7.88
N ARG A 269 19.19 -3.96 -6.58
CA ARG A 269 18.18 -4.18 -5.56
C ARG A 269 17.56 -2.85 -5.16
N GLN A 270 16.27 -2.72 -5.41
CA GLN A 270 15.51 -1.56 -4.94
C GLN A 270 14.93 -1.82 -3.55
N TRP A 271 15.06 -0.85 -2.67
CA TRP A 271 14.52 -0.88 -1.33
C TRP A 271 14.21 0.53 -0.82
N THR A 272 13.59 0.65 0.34
CA THR A 272 13.22 1.94 0.89
C THR A 272 13.47 2.00 2.38
N LEU A 273 13.97 3.13 2.86
CA LEU A 273 13.89 3.52 4.26
C LEU A 273 12.74 4.49 4.44
N LEU A 274 11.99 4.30 5.50
CA LEU A 274 10.85 5.15 5.86
C LEU A 274 11.18 6.65 5.83
N ASP A 275 12.34 7.02 6.34
CA ASP A 275 12.75 8.40 6.51
C ASP A 275 13.70 8.92 5.42
N ASN A 276 14.08 8.10 4.44
CA ASN A 276 15.12 8.42 3.48
C ASN A 276 14.77 8.17 2.00
N GLY A 277 13.53 7.84 1.70
CA GLY A 277 13.09 7.59 0.33
C GLY A 277 13.61 6.28 -0.28
N GLY A 278 13.38 6.10 -1.57
CA GLY A 278 13.77 4.91 -2.30
C GLY A 278 15.26 4.83 -2.58
N ARG A 279 15.85 3.65 -2.45
CA ARG A 279 17.27 3.37 -2.70
C ARG A 279 17.44 2.17 -3.63
N VAL A 280 18.59 2.11 -4.27
CA VAL A 280 19.02 1.00 -5.11
C VAL A 280 20.43 0.59 -4.72
N ASP A 281 20.62 -0.64 -4.28
CA ASP A 281 21.95 -1.22 -4.06
C ASP A 281 22.40 -1.97 -5.31
N VAL A 282 23.71 -1.94 -5.59
CA VAL A 282 24.34 -2.70 -6.63
C VAL A 282 25.13 -3.86 -5.99
N LEU A 283 24.79 -5.07 -6.34
CA LEU A 283 25.31 -6.29 -5.72
C LEU A 283 25.99 -7.18 -6.77
N ARG A 284 27.12 -7.77 -6.39
CA ARG A 284 27.78 -8.74 -7.25
C ARG A 284 26.99 -10.05 -7.32
N LEU A 285 26.89 -10.62 -8.51
CA LEU A 285 26.20 -11.88 -8.71
C LEU A 285 26.84 -13.05 -7.95
N LEU A 286 28.19 -13.08 -7.88
CA LEU A 286 28.91 -14.23 -7.34
C LEU A 286 28.77 -14.44 -5.83
N ASP A 287 28.75 -13.35 -5.04
CA ASP A 287 28.81 -13.44 -3.58
C ASP A 287 27.88 -12.47 -2.85
N GLY A 288 27.00 -11.78 -3.58
CA GLY A 288 26.04 -10.83 -3.02
C GLY A 288 26.65 -9.65 -2.28
N LYS A 289 27.96 -9.42 -2.39
CA LYS A 289 28.61 -8.26 -1.79
C LYS A 289 28.20 -6.99 -2.49
N VAL A 290 27.99 -5.95 -1.69
CA VAL A 290 27.70 -4.61 -2.23
C VAL A 290 28.95 -4.12 -2.95
N GLU A 291 28.83 -3.93 -4.26
CA GLU A 291 29.91 -3.36 -5.08
C GLU A 291 29.92 -1.85 -4.96
N ASP A 292 28.73 -1.25 -4.98
CA ASP A 292 28.58 0.17 -4.84
C ASP A 292 27.22 0.47 -4.16
N ASP A 293 27.21 1.38 -3.21
CA ASP A 293 25.98 2.00 -2.70
C ASP A 293 25.58 3.08 -3.71
N TYR A 294 25.19 2.62 -4.89
CA TYR A 294 24.99 3.38 -6.12
C TYR A 294 24.06 4.57 -5.95
N VAL A 295 23.32 4.57 -4.87
CA VAL A 295 22.24 5.52 -4.66
C VAL A 295 22.47 6.36 -3.41
N ARG A 296 23.71 6.54 -2.97
CA ARG A 296 24.04 7.61 -2.02
C ARG A 296 23.57 8.97 -2.52
N GLY A 297 23.47 9.15 -3.84
CA GLY A 297 23.01 10.37 -4.46
C GLY A 297 21.51 10.51 -4.68
N THR A 298 20.72 9.44 -4.57
CA THR A 298 19.28 9.56 -4.62
C THR A 298 18.65 9.64 -3.22
N ARG A 299 19.37 10.12 -2.22
CA ARG A 299 18.71 10.77 -1.12
C ARG A 299 17.83 11.84 -1.74
N THR A 300 16.62 11.45 -2.08
CA THR A 300 15.60 12.44 -2.09
C THR A 300 15.64 12.99 -0.70
N ASN A 301 15.93 14.27 -0.59
CA ASN A 301 15.88 14.99 0.67
C ASN A 301 14.47 14.99 1.26
N THR A 302 13.59 14.17 0.75
CA THR A 302 12.29 13.88 1.32
C THR A 302 12.49 12.97 2.51
N LYS A 303 12.89 13.53 3.63
CA LYS A 303 12.78 12.89 4.94
C LYS A 303 11.32 12.57 5.29
N GLY A 304 10.48 12.41 4.33
CA GLY A 304 9.09 12.05 4.45
C GLY A 304 8.78 10.64 4.01
N GLY A 305 9.77 9.89 3.56
CA GLY A 305 9.66 8.46 3.37
C GLY A 305 8.62 8.02 2.34
N LEU A 306 8.57 8.67 1.18
CA LEU A 306 7.77 8.17 0.08
C LEU A 306 8.46 6.95 -0.53
N LEU A 307 7.73 5.87 -0.63
CA LEU A 307 8.25 4.60 -1.09
C LEU A 307 8.21 4.53 -2.62
N SER A 308 9.21 3.89 -3.21
CA SER A 308 9.24 3.59 -4.64
C SER A 308 8.98 2.10 -4.83
N PHE A 309 7.85 1.75 -5.39
CA PHE A 309 7.34 0.38 -5.44
C PHE A 309 7.65 -0.36 -6.72
N CYS A 310 8.04 0.33 -7.79
CA CYS A 310 8.31 -0.31 -9.07
C CYS A 310 9.75 -0.82 -9.15
N SER A 311 9.95 -1.99 -9.75
CA SER A 311 11.29 -2.44 -10.11
C SER A 311 11.92 -1.50 -11.14
N VAL A 312 13.21 -1.24 -10.97
CA VAL A 312 13.97 -0.38 -11.87
C VAL A 312 14.19 -1.04 -13.23
N SER A 313 14.43 -0.24 -14.27
CA SER A 313 14.93 -0.70 -15.55
C SER A 313 16.34 -0.17 -15.81
N LEU A 314 17.15 -0.94 -16.52
CA LEU A 314 18.59 -0.76 -16.56
C LEU A 314 19.09 -0.57 -17.99
N ARG A 315 19.96 0.42 -18.23
CA ARG A 315 20.70 0.56 -19.49
C ARG A 315 22.04 1.23 -19.24
N ASP A 316 23.12 0.64 -19.69
CA ASP A 316 24.48 1.22 -19.62
C ASP A 316 24.85 1.70 -18.20
N ARG A 317 24.50 0.93 -17.17
CA ARG A 317 24.61 1.26 -15.75
C ARG A 317 23.68 2.38 -15.25
N ASP A 318 22.91 3.02 -16.12
CA ASP A 318 21.87 3.96 -15.72
C ASP A 318 20.63 3.21 -15.18
N VAL A 319 20.08 3.73 -14.09
CA VAL A 319 18.87 3.21 -13.46
C VAL A 319 17.68 4.10 -13.79
N TYR A 320 16.69 3.53 -14.41
CA TYR A 320 15.42 4.21 -14.76
C TYR A 320 14.30 3.73 -13.86
N ARG A 321 13.54 4.66 -13.30
CA ARG A 321 12.40 4.34 -12.46
C ARG A 321 11.28 5.37 -12.53
N CYS A 322 10.07 4.94 -12.19
CA CYS A 322 8.96 5.83 -11.93
C CYS A 322 8.86 6.16 -10.45
N ARG A 323 8.38 7.35 -10.15
CA ARG A 323 8.15 7.81 -8.78
C ARG A 323 6.67 8.17 -8.60
N PRO A 324 6.09 7.89 -7.43
CA PRO A 324 4.67 8.18 -7.18
C PRO A 324 4.40 9.62 -6.74
N GLU A 325 5.45 10.45 -6.56
CA GLU A 325 5.29 11.83 -6.13
C GLU A 325 5.08 12.77 -7.32
N GLU A 326 4.31 13.82 -7.12
CA GLU A 326 4.18 14.90 -8.10
C GLU A 326 5.53 15.58 -8.38
N GLY A 327 5.77 15.91 -9.65
CA GLY A 327 7.01 16.51 -10.09
C GLY A 327 8.14 15.52 -10.40
N PHE A 328 7.93 14.22 -10.16
CA PHE A 328 9.00 13.23 -10.30
C PHE A 328 8.73 12.08 -11.28
N GLY A 329 7.63 11.94 -11.86
CA GLY A 329 7.26 10.91 -12.84
C GLY A 329 8.38 9.93 -13.23
N PHE A 330 8.90 10.01 -14.45
CA PHE A 330 9.96 9.14 -14.95
C PHE A 330 11.33 9.78 -14.80
N CYS A 331 12.26 9.07 -14.15
CA CYS A 331 13.57 9.56 -13.77
C CYS A 331 14.69 8.61 -14.22
N ARG A 332 15.86 9.20 -14.55
CA ARG A 332 17.14 8.52 -14.79
C ARG A 332 18.11 8.84 -13.65
N HIS A 333 18.80 7.85 -13.16
CA HIS A 333 19.90 7.96 -12.21
C HIS A 333 21.18 7.46 -12.87
N ALA A 334 22.10 8.36 -13.16
CA ALA A 334 23.38 8.02 -13.73
C ALA A 334 24.44 7.80 -12.63
N PRO A 335 25.45 6.93 -12.84
CA PRO A 335 26.56 6.75 -11.92
C PRO A 335 27.23 8.07 -11.53
N GLY A 336 27.51 8.25 -10.22
CA GLY A 336 28.20 9.41 -9.70
C GLY A 336 27.41 10.73 -9.68
N ARG A 337 26.11 10.71 -9.99
CA ARG A 337 25.25 11.88 -9.84
C ARG A 337 24.41 11.79 -8.58
N ASP A 338 24.44 12.84 -7.77
CA ASP A 338 23.69 12.90 -6.50
C ASP A 338 22.18 13.04 -6.67
N GLN A 339 21.72 13.56 -7.79
CA GLN A 339 20.29 13.80 -8.05
C GLN A 339 19.83 13.07 -9.31
N PRO A 340 18.61 12.55 -9.31
CA PRO A 340 18.01 12.00 -10.51
C PRO A 340 17.74 13.09 -11.54
N GLU A 341 17.85 12.73 -12.80
CA GLU A 341 17.37 13.53 -13.89
C GLU A 341 15.89 13.21 -14.14
N TYR A 342 15.03 14.20 -14.04
CA TYR A 342 13.64 14.07 -14.41
C TYR A 342 13.49 14.14 -15.93
N LEU A 343 12.97 13.07 -16.52
CA LEU A 343 12.80 12.94 -17.97
C LEU A 343 11.40 13.36 -18.46
N GLY A 344 10.43 13.38 -17.56
CA GLY A 344 9.07 13.81 -17.89
C GLY A 344 7.99 12.84 -17.43
N GLY A 345 6.75 13.09 -17.87
CA GLY A 345 5.61 12.25 -17.61
C GLY A 345 4.87 12.58 -16.32
N TYR A 346 4.31 11.57 -15.66
CA TYR A 346 3.41 11.72 -14.52
C TYR A 346 3.76 10.68 -13.45
N PRO A 347 3.42 10.90 -12.18
CA PRO A 347 3.64 9.94 -11.10
C PRO A 347 3.10 8.55 -11.38
N SER A 348 3.86 7.54 -11.00
CA SER A 348 3.54 6.14 -11.29
C SER A 348 4.13 5.18 -10.26
N ILE A 349 3.45 4.04 -10.14
CA ILE A 349 3.91 2.83 -9.45
C ILE A 349 4.26 1.70 -10.43
N ALA A 350 4.08 1.92 -11.74
CA ALA A 350 4.35 0.93 -12.76
C ALA A 350 5.85 0.82 -13.08
N PRO A 351 6.39 -0.38 -13.27
CA PRO A 351 7.74 -0.56 -13.78
C PRO A 351 7.85 0.00 -15.21
N PRO A 352 8.86 0.84 -15.51
CA PRO A 352 9.07 1.33 -16.86
C PRO A 352 9.69 0.27 -17.76
N VAL A 353 9.56 0.46 -19.06
CA VAL A 353 10.22 -0.32 -20.12
C VAL A 353 11.02 0.64 -21.00
N LEU A 354 12.26 0.30 -21.31
CA LEU A 354 13.19 1.08 -22.12
C LEU A 354 13.26 0.52 -23.54
N LEU A 355 12.86 1.32 -24.50
CA LEU A 355 13.02 1.05 -25.93
C LEU A 355 14.24 1.80 -26.46
N ARG A 356 14.53 1.72 -27.76
CA ARG A 356 15.71 2.36 -28.37
C ARG A 356 15.96 3.79 -27.86
N GLU A 357 14.98 4.67 -27.92
CA GLU A 357 15.10 6.09 -27.55
C GLU A 357 14.04 6.56 -26.55
N LYS A 358 13.16 5.68 -26.08
CA LYS A 358 11.99 6.06 -25.30
C LYS A 358 11.79 5.13 -24.11
N GLY A 359 11.37 5.67 -22.99
CA GLY A 359 10.79 4.95 -21.88
C GLY A 359 9.26 4.92 -21.99
N VAL A 360 8.65 3.77 -21.69
CA VAL A 360 7.20 3.57 -21.72
C VAL A 360 6.71 3.06 -20.38
N TYR A 361 5.66 3.66 -19.83
CA TYR A 361 5.08 3.24 -18.55
C TYR A 361 3.65 3.75 -18.37
N GLY A 362 2.91 3.12 -17.46
CA GLY A 362 1.57 3.55 -17.06
C GLY A 362 1.59 4.56 -15.92
N GLY A 363 0.67 5.51 -15.91
CA GLY A 363 0.52 6.53 -14.86
C GLY A 363 -0.61 6.23 -13.88
N LEU A 364 -0.50 6.83 -12.69
CA LEU A 364 -1.57 6.79 -11.67
C LEU A 364 -2.84 7.52 -12.10
N ASP A 365 -2.73 8.44 -13.05
CA ASP A 365 -3.85 9.17 -13.63
C ASP A 365 -4.62 8.39 -14.70
N GLY A 366 -4.18 7.17 -15.03
CA GLY A 366 -4.77 6.34 -16.09
C GLY A 366 -4.33 6.74 -17.50
N SER A 367 -3.16 7.35 -17.63
CA SER A 367 -2.53 7.62 -18.91
C SER A 367 -1.33 6.71 -19.13
N LEU A 368 -1.14 6.26 -20.37
CA LEU A 368 0.12 5.67 -20.81
C LEU A 368 1.07 6.79 -21.23
N TYR A 369 2.32 6.74 -20.81
CA TYR A 369 3.36 7.72 -21.13
C TYR A 369 4.46 7.10 -21.97
N VAL A 370 4.88 7.86 -23.00
CA VAL A 370 6.05 7.58 -23.84
C VAL A 370 6.98 8.79 -23.75
N VAL A 371 8.13 8.59 -23.10
CA VAL A 371 9.05 9.66 -22.71
C VAL A 371 10.40 9.48 -23.40
N PRO A 372 10.97 10.52 -24.05
CA PRO A 372 12.30 10.43 -24.61
C PRO A 372 13.37 10.18 -23.53
N LEU A 373 14.29 9.24 -23.76
CA LEU A 373 15.39 8.93 -22.83
C LEU A 373 16.49 9.99 -22.83
N SER A 374 16.54 10.84 -23.86
CA SER A 374 17.51 11.92 -23.98
C SER A 374 17.30 13.06 -22.98
N GLY A 375 16.19 13.09 -22.26
CA GLY A 375 15.79 14.22 -21.42
C GLY A 375 15.38 15.48 -22.22
N SER A 376 15.51 15.44 -23.53
CA SER A 376 15.07 16.50 -24.43
C SER A 376 13.82 16.06 -25.20
N GLY A 377 12.84 16.91 -25.26
CA GLY A 377 11.57 16.61 -25.95
C GLY A 377 10.39 16.41 -24.99
N LYS A 378 9.18 16.58 -25.57
CA LYS A 378 7.93 16.47 -24.81
C LYS A 378 7.51 15.01 -24.69
N ALA A 379 7.16 14.59 -23.51
CA ALA A 379 6.48 13.31 -23.29
C ALA A 379 5.16 13.28 -24.05
N TRP A 380 4.90 12.16 -24.73
CA TRP A 380 3.60 11.87 -25.31
C TRP A 380 2.78 11.02 -24.35
N SER A 381 1.47 11.20 -24.33
CA SER A 381 0.57 10.40 -23.48
C SER A 381 -0.73 10.05 -24.19
N PHE A 382 -1.29 8.92 -23.77
CA PHE A 382 -2.61 8.44 -24.18
C PHE A 382 -3.47 8.20 -22.93
N LYS A 383 -4.63 8.85 -22.86
CA LYS A 383 -5.57 8.73 -21.73
C LYS A 383 -6.53 7.57 -21.94
N THR A 384 -6.66 6.65 -20.96
CA THR A 384 -7.66 5.59 -20.97
C THR A 384 -9.07 6.13 -20.72
N ALA A 385 -10.09 5.29 -20.98
CA ALA A 385 -11.49 5.73 -20.96
C ALA A 385 -11.96 6.22 -19.59
N PHE A 386 -11.53 5.55 -18.51
CA PHE A 386 -12.07 5.79 -17.17
C PHE A 386 -11.04 6.36 -16.19
N GLY A 387 -9.81 6.66 -16.66
CA GLY A 387 -8.78 7.30 -15.85
C GLY A 387 -8.35 6.48 -14.64
N LYS A 388 -8.46 5.14 -14.70
CA LYS A 388 -7.96 4.25 -13.65
C LYS A 388 -6.48 3.97 -13.87
N ALA A 389 -5.74 3.69 -12.80
CA ALA A 389 -4.31 3.51 -12.84
C ALA A 389 -3.88 2.37 -13.81
N ILE A 390 -2.71 2.57 -14.41
CA ILE A 390 -1.99 1.56 -15.17
C ILE A 390 -0.79 1.19 -14.31
N SER A 391 -0.87 0.08 -13.57
CA SER A 391 0.10 -0.30 -12.52
C SER A 391 1.07 -1.42 -12.94
N ALA A 392 0.80 -2.10 -14.04
CA ALA A 392 1.67 -3.15 -14.59
C ALA A 392 2.61 -2.60 -15.70
N PRO A 393 3.77 -3.24 -15.94
CA PRO A 393 4.58 -2.91 -17.09
C PRO A 393 3.89 -3.28 -18.41
N VAL A 394 4.29 -2.59 -19.45
CA VAL A 394 3.76 -2.81 -20.79
C VAL A 394 4.50 -3.91 -21.54
N ALA A 395 3.88 -4.46 -22.60
CA ALA A 395 4.56 -5.21 -23.64
C ALA A 395 4.63 -4.37 -24.93
N VAL A 396 5.71 -4.53 -25.69
CA VAL A 396 5.92 -3.80 -26.96
C VAL A 396 6.34 -4.78 -28.03
N CYS A 397 5.52 -4.92 -29.05
CA CYS A 397 5.76 -5.80 -30.20
C CYS A 397 5.30 -5.12 -31.49
N ASP A 398 6.07 -5.24 -32.57
CA ASP A 398 5.72 -4.76 -33.93
C ASP A 398 5.24 -3.30 -33.95
N GLY A 399 5.89 -2.44 -33.17
CA GLY A 399 5.54 -1.02 -33.04
C GLY A 399 4.23 -0.73 -32.31
N ARG A 400 3.61 -1.74 -31.72
CA ARG A 400 2.41 -1.63 -30.86
C ARG A 400 2.76 -1.71 -29.40
N ILE A 401 1.96 -1.05 -28.57
CA ILE A 401 2.04 -1.11 -27.10
C ILE A 401 0.79 -1.80 -26.57
N TYR A 402 0.99 -2.84 -25.78
CA TYR A 402 -0.05 -3.60 -25.11
C TYR A 402 0.04 -3.31 -23.61
N PHE A 403 -1.04 -2.90 -22.98
CA PHE A 403 -1.04 -2.60 -21.56
C PHE A 403 -2.35 -2.88 -20.87
N SER A 404 -2.25 -3.27 -19.63
CA SER A 404 -3.34 -3.57 -18.72
C SER A 404 -3.76 -2.35 -17.93
N CYS A 405 -5.05 -2.18 -17.64
CA CYS A 405 -5.56 -1.08 -16.84
C CYS A 405 -6.45 -1.57 -15.70
N GLU A 406 -6.43 -0.87 -14.58
CA GLU A 406 -7.30 -1.18 -13.42
C GLU A 406 -8.80 -0.92 -13.70
N ASP A 407 -9.15 -0.39 -14.87
CA ASP A 407 -10.54 -0.31 -15.35
C ASP A 407 -11.09 -1.62 -15.91
N GLY A 408 -10.24 -2.66 -16.02
CA GLY A 408 -10.59 -3.98 -16.52
C GLY A 408 -10.46 -4.13 -18.01
N TYR A 409 -9.90 -3.16 -18.71
CA TYR A 409 -9.62 -3.24 -20.13
C TYR A 409 -8.15 -3.51 -20.42
N LEU A 410 -7.91 -4.39 -21.37
CA LEU A 410 -6.62 -4.53 -22.04
C LEU A 410 -6.61 -3.58 -23.25
N TYR A 411 -5.68 -2.62 -23.28
CA TYR A 411 -5.54 -1.63 -24.33
C TYR A 411 -4.40 -1.97 -25.28
N ILE A 412 -4.62 -1.73 -26.56
CA ILE A 412 -3.60 -1.89 -27.60
C ILE A 412 -3.51 -0.58 -28.39
N LEU A 413 -2.32 0.01 -28.40
CA LEU A 413 -2.01 1.19 -29.22
C LEU A 413 -1.07 0.81 -30.36
N GLY A 414 -1.24 1.47 -31.49
CA GLY A 414 -0.39 1.25 -32.66
C GLY A 414 -0.47 2.38 -33.69
N PRO A 415 0.42 2.36 -34.66
CA PRO A 415 0.37 3.30 -35.79
C PRO A 415 -0.98 3.21 -36.49
N GLY A 416 -1.59 4.36 -36.76
CA GLY A 416 -2.85 4.42 -37.50
C GLY A 416 -4.07 3.85 -36.80
N GLY A 417 -3.99 3.55 -35.53
CA GLY A 417 -5.14 3.10 -34.73
C GLY A 417 -6.26 4.14 -34.68
N THR A 418 -7.50 3.71 -34.95
CA THR A 418 -8.69 4.59 -35.05
C THR A 418 -9.86 4.07 -34.25
N ALA A 419 -9.67 3.04 -33.41
CA ALA A 419 -10.73 2.52 -32.58
C ALA A 419 -11.21 3.59 -31.56
N ARG A 420 -12.47 3.48 -31.18
CA ARG A 420 -13.05 4.38 -30.17
C ARG A 420 -12.75 3.87 -28.75
N LEU A 421 -12.58 4.80 -27.84
CA LEU A 421 -12.49 4.48 -26.41
C LEU A 421 -13.74 3.75 -25.93
N PRO A 422 -13.62 2.80 -24.99
CA PRO A 422 -14.77 2.16 -24.37
C PRO A 422 -15.71 3.18 -23.73
N SER A 423 -17.00 3.02 -23.94
CA SER A 423 -18.04 3.84 -23.29
C SER A 423 -18.67 3.15 -22.06
N LYS A 424 -18.47 1.83 -21.91
CA LYS A 424 -19.05 1.03 -20.84
C LYS A 424 -18.08 0.90 -19.68
N ASP A 425 -18.41 1.50 -18.53
CA ASP A 425 -17.77 1.20 -17.25
C ASP A 425 -18.17 -0.20 -16.80
N LEU A 426 -17.18 -1.05 -16.50
CA LEU A 426 -17.40 -2.42 -16.02
C LEU A 426 -17.89 -2.47 -14.57
N GLN A 427 -17.97 -1.34 -13.89
CA GLN A 427 -18.46 -1.18 -12.52
C GLN A 427 -17.75 -2.08 -11.50
N LEU A 428 -16.43 -2.19 -11.64
CA LEU A 428 -15.59 -3.02 -10.78
C LEU A 428 -15.61 -2.59 -9.31
N HIS A 429 -16.04 -1.36 -9.02
CA HIS A 429 -16.21 -0.83 -7.68
C HIS A 429 -17.35 -1.47 -6.87
N LYS A 430 -18.20 -2.28 -7.51
CA LYS A 430 -19.29 -2.98 -6.80
C LYS A 430 -18.75 -4.12 -5.95
N ILE A 431 -19.23 -4.21 -4.73
CA ILE A 431 -18.92 -5.31 -3.83
C ILE A 431 -19.51 -6.61 -4.42
N ARG A 432 -18.65 -7.61 -4.61
CA ARG A 432 -19.05 -8.94 -5.15
C ARG A 432 -19.48 -9.91 -4.07
N SER A 433 -18.98 -9.72 -2.86
CA SER A 433 -19.25 -10.58 -1.71
C SER A 433 -19.72 -9.71 -0.54
N PRO A 434 -21.01 -9.40 -0.46
CA PRO A 434 -21.52 -8.57 0.61
C PRO A 434 -21.22 -9.23 1.97
N LEU A 435 -20.92 -8.40 2.96
CA LEU A 435 -20.80 -8.85 4.35
C LEU A 435 -22.11 -9.43 4.83
N THR A 436 -22.06 -10.29 5.85
CA THR A 436 -23.26 -10.71 6.57
C THR A 436 -23.98 -9.48 7.12
N SER A 437 -25.29 -9.58 7.36
CA SER A 437 -26.08 -8.46 7.89
C SER A 437 -25.48 -7.87 9.17
N LYS A 438 -24.93 -8.72 10.04
CA LYS A 438 -24.23 -8.29 11.27
C LYS A 438 -22.97 -7.48 10.97
N LEU A 439 -22.17 -7.89 9.99
CA LEU A 439 -20.95 -7.19 9.61
C LEU A 439 -21.20 -5.93 8.79
N ALA A 440 -22.35 -5.85 8.13
CA ALA A 440 -22.78 -4.66 7.40
C ALA A 440 -23.38 -3.56 8.29
N ASP A 441 -23.60 -3.85 9.57
CA ASP A 441 -24.15 -2.86 10.52
C ASP A 441 -23.08 -1.84 10.90
N GLN A 442 -23.35 -0.56 10.60
CA GLN A 442 -22.42 0.54 10.80
C GLN A 442 -21.91 0.67 12.24
N LYS A 443 -22.66 0.23 13.24
CA LYS A 443 -22.23 0.27 14.64
C LYS A 443 -20.96 -0.56 14.93
N TYR A 444 -20.64 -1.54 14.08
CA TYR A 444 -19.46 -2.39 14.19
C TYR A 444 -18.31 -1.92 13.29
N ASP A 445 -18.56 -0.96 12.40
CA ASP A 445 -17.54 -0.37 11.56
C ASP A 445 -16.61 0.52 12.40
N ARG A 446 -15.31 0.35 12.20
CA ARG A 446 -14.33 1.32 12.69
C ARG A 446 -14.25 2.49 11.70
N PHE A 447 -15.25 3.35 11.72
CA PHE A 447 -15.45 4.43 10.76
C PHE A 447 -14.53 5.63 10.96
N THR A 448 -13.77 5.65 12.06
CA THR A 448 -12.75 6.65 12.42
C THR A 448 -11.54 5.97 13.07
N SER A 449 -10.40 6.66 13.12
CA SER A 449 -9.13 6.13 13.65
C SER A 449 -9.24 5.54 15.06
N PHE A 450 -10.09 6.12 15.90
CA PHE A 450 -10.24 5.73 17.30
C PHE A 450 -11.52 4.96 17.59
N GLY A 451 -12.15 4.42 16.57
CA GLY A 451 -13.30 3.51 16.69
C GLY A 451 -14.65 4.18 16.66
N ASN A 452 -14.85 5.24 17.44
CA ASN A 452 -16.12 5.95 17.54
C ASN A 452 -15.93 7.47 17.77
N TRP A 453 -17.02 8.20 17.85
CA TRP A 453 -17.01 9.65 18.04
C TRP A 453 -16.36 10.12 19.34
N ALA A 454 -16.40 9.29 20.36
CA ALA A 454 -15.80 9.57 21.66
C ALA A 454 -14.32 9.12 21.78
N ASN A 455 -13.76 8.59 20.69
CA ASN A 455 -12.37 8.15 20.60
C ASN A 455 -11.96 7.09 21.63
N THR A 456 -12.82 6.13 21.91
CA THR A 456 -12.56 5.14 22.98
C THR A 456 -11.60 4.03 22.60
N ASN A 457 -11.30 3.83 21.33
CA ASN A 457 -10.47 2.73 20.81
C ASN A 457 -11.00 1.32 21.14
N VAL A 458 -12.28 1.17 21.32
CA VAL A 458 -12.93 -0.11 21.62
C VAL A 458 -13.60 -0.67 20.38
N ASP A 459 -13.44 -1.96 20.17
CA ASP A 459 -14.25 -2.75 19.24
C ASP A 459 -15.26 -3.58 20.03
N ASN A 460 -16.54 -3.36 19.81
CA ASN A 460 -17.61 -3.97 20.59
C ASN A 460 -18.06 -5.34 20.08
N GLN A 461 -17.42 -5.86 19.04
CA GLN A 461 -17.86 -7.11 18.43
C GLN A 461 -17.28 -8.35 19.10
N GLY A 462 -16.18 -8.20 19.82
CA GLY A 462 -15.47 -9.30 20.45
C GLY A 462 -14.70 -10.15 19.43
N LEU A 463 -13.47 -10.45 19.77
CA LEU A 463 -12.56 -11.26 18.97
C LEU A 463 -11.96 -12.35 19.87
N THR A 464 -11.79 -13.55 19.33
CA THR A 464 -11.25 -14.68 20.09
C THR A 464 -10.12 -15.36 19.34
N PRO A 465 -8.89 -15.39 19.89
CA PRO A 465 -7.79 -16.19 19.32
C PRO A 465 -8.14 -17.70 19.26
N PRO A 466 -7.49 -18.50 18.39
CA PRO A 466 -6.37 -18.16 17.51
C PRO A 466 -6.77 -17.38 16.25
N LEU A 467 -5.81 -16.59 15.74
CA LEU A 467 -5.98 -15.84 14.51
C LEU A 467 -5.66 -16.70 13.29
N LYS A 468 -6.48 -16.58 12.24
CA LYS A 468 -6.19 -17.17 10.93
C LYS A 468 -6.25 -16.10 9.87
N ILE A 469 -5.32 -16.14 8.93
CA ILE A 469 -5.29 -15.17 7.83
C ILE A 469 -6.46 -15.43 6.89
N LYS A 470 -7.22 -14.39 6.63
CA LYS A 470 -8.33 -14.40 5.69
C LYS A 470 -7.86 -14.04 4.28
N TRP A 471 -7.07 -13.00 4.14
CA TRP A 471 -6.46 -12.61 2.87
C TRP A 471 -5.22 -11.73 3.10
N ILE A 472 -4.33 -11.75 2.12
CA ILE A 472 -3.20 -10.83 1.98
C ILE A 472 -3.22 -10.28 0.57
N ARG A 473 -3.09 -8.95 0.42
CA ARG A 473 -3.11 -8.29 -0.88
C ARG A 473 -2.01 -7.23 -0.96
N ARG A 474 -1.62 -6.89 -2.18
CA ARG A 474 -0.63 -5.84 -2.45
C ARG A 474 -1.28 -4.69 -3.23
N TYR A 475 -1.16 -3.48 -2.72
CA TYR A 475 -1.76 -2.29 -3.32
C TYR A 475 -0.77 -1.19 -3.67
N ASP A 476 0.50 -1.35 -3.37
CA ASP A 476 1.60 -0.43 -3.62
C ASP A 476 1.28 1.04 -3.28
N GLY A 477 1.53 1.40 -2.03
CA GLY A 477 1.34 2.75 -1.49
C GLY A 477 1.96 2.89 -0.11
N THR A 478 2.48 4.08 0.20
CA THR A 478 3.09 4.37 1.50
C THR A 478 1.99 4.69 2.52
N THR A 479 1.53 3.69 3.25
CA THR A 479 0.57 3.90 4.33
C THR A 479 1.24 4.46 5.57
N LYS A 480 0.70 5.58 6.07
CA LYS A 480 1.20 6.28 7.25
C LYS A 480 0.20 6.32 8.39
N HIS A 481 -1.00 5.82 8.16
CA HIS A 481 -2.07 5.87 9.15
C HIS A 481 -2.98 4.65 9.07
N PHE A 482 -3.90 4.54 10.05
CA PHE A 482 -4.86 3.44 10.08
C PHE A 482 -5.87 3.56 8.95
N SER A 483 -6.31 2.40 8.47
CA SER A 483 -7.47 2.31 7.60
C SER A 483 -8.75 2.59 8.38
N THR A 484 -9.78 3.04 7.67
CA THR A 484 -11.13 3.24 8.19
C THR A 484 -12.11 2.36 7.42
N PHE A 485 -13.26 2.10 7.98
CA PHE A 485 -14.17 1.07 7.51
C PHE A 485 -15.59 1.58 7.44
N GLY A 486 -16.34 1.07 6.47
CA GLY A 486 -17.77 1.36 6.34
C GLY A 486 -18.37 0.82 5.06
N GLY A 487 -19.63 0.42 5.12
CA GLY A 487 -20.34 -0.09 3.96
C GLY A 487 -19.71 -1.33 3.31
N GLY A 488 -19.06 -2.21 4.11
CA GLY A 488 -18.37 -3.38 3.61
C GLY A 488 -17.01 -3.11 2.97
N ARG A 489 -16.49 -1.88 3.11
CA ARG A 489 -15.23 -1.42 2.51
C ARG A 489 -14.21 -1.01 3.58
N MET A 490 -12.94 -1.19 3.25
CA MET A 490 -11.80 -0.63 3.96
C MET A 490 -11.19 0.47 3.10
N TYR A 491 -10.92 1.62 3.69
CA TYR A 491 -10.34 2.78 3.01
C TYR A 491 -8.96 3.06 3.55
N THR A 492 -8.03 3.27 2.64
CA THR A 492 -6.63 3.56 2.98
C THR A 492 -6.15 4.79 2.22
N HIS A 493 -5.47 5.66 2.94
CA HIS A 493 -4.85 6.86 2.43
C HIS A 493 -3.34 6.73 2.49
N THR A 494 -2.65 7.09 1.42
CA THR A 494 -1.19 6.98 1.32
C THR A 494 -0.51 8.35 1.34
N ALA A 495 0.76 8.34 1.68
CA ALA A 495 1.57 9.56 1.74
C ALA A 495 1.80 10.21 0.37
N GLU A 496 1.68 9.46 -0.71
CA GLU A 496 1.78 9.98 -2.07
C GLU A 496 0.51 10.67 -2.57
N GLY A 497 -0.57 10.62 -1.78
CA GLY A 497 -1.86 11.18 -2.16
C GLY A 497 -2.79 10.21 -2.87
N GLN A 498 -2.51 8.91 -2.81
CA GLN A 498 -3.45 7.88 -3.23
C GLN A 498 -4.50 7.64 -2.14
N ILE A 499 -5.72 7.37 -2.56
CA ILE A 499 -6.80 6.86 -1.72
C ILE A 499 -7.38 5.67 -2.42
N PHE A 500 -7.56 4.57 -1.71
CA PHE A 500 -8.19 3.39 -2.29
C PHE A 500 -9.16 2.72 -1.32
N ALA A 501 -10.14 2.07 -1.89
CA ALA A 501 -11.09 1.25 -1.18
C ALA A 501 -10.95 -0.20 -1.60
N VAL A 502 -10.99 -1.09 -0.62
CA VAL A 502 -11.01 -2.54 -0.83
C VAL A 502 -12.21 -3.15 -0.14
N GLU A 503 -12.69 -4.25 -0.67
CA GLU A 503 -13.75 -5.05 -0.05
C GLU A 503 -13.21 -5.71 1.22
N GLN A 504 -13.89 -5.52 2.35
CA GLN A 504 -13.44 -6.09 3.63
C GLN A 504 -13.37 -7.62 3.60
N GLU A 505 -14.28 -8.27 2.87
CA GLU A 505 -14.37 -9.73 2.84
C GLU A 505 -13.23 -10.41 2.10
N THR A 506 -12.76 -9.83 0.99
CA THR A 506 -11.81 -10.46 0.07
C THR A 506 -10.51 -9.70 -0.09
N GLY A 507 -10.47 -8.43 0.32
CA GLY A 507 -9.37 -7.51 0.01
C GLY A 507 -9.34 -7.06 -1.45
N ARG A 508 -10.39 -7.31 -2.23
CA ARG A 508 -10.47 -6.90 -3.63
C ARG A 508 -10.45 -5.37 -3.75
N LEU A 509 -9.59 -4.85 -4.62
CA LEU A 509 -9.55 -3.42 -4.92
C LEU A 509 -10.84 -3.03 -5.66
N LEU A 510 -11.58 -2.09 -5.09
CA LEU A 510 -12.83 -1.58 -5.66
C LEU A 510 -12.59 -0.34 -6.49
N TRP A 511 -11.79 0.58 -5.98
CA TRP A 511 -11.36 1.78 -6.68
C TRP A 511 -10.08 2.36 -6.07
N ARG A 512 -9.35 3.09 -6.88
CA ARG A 512 -8.18 3.89 -6.51
C ARG A 512 -8.34 5.29 -7.10
N GLN A 513 -8.01 6.31 -6.31
CA GLN A 513 -7.91 7.70 -6.74
C GLN A 513 -6.53 8.23 -6.38
N TYR A 514 -6.02 9.13 -7.19
CA TYR A 514 -4.78 9.85 -6.94
C TYR A 514 -5.03 11.35 -6.99
N PHE A 515 -4.60 12.05 -5.93
CA PHE A 515 -4.66 13.49 -5.84
C PHE A 515 -3.25 14.04 -5.77
N PRO A 516 -2.76 14.66 -6.85
CA PRO A 516 -1.40 15.17 -6.94
C PRO A 516 -1.14 16.33 -5.96
N GLY A 517 0.12 16.59 -5.65
CA GLY A 517 0.56 17.68 -4.79
C GLY A 517 0.45 17.40 -3.29
N VAL A 518 0.04 16.20 -2.91
CA VAL A 518 0.06 15.74 -1.53
C VAL A 518 1.31 14.91 -1.31
N HIS A 519 2.36 15.53 -0.79
CA HIS A 519 3.63 14.85 -0.60
C HIS A 519 3.67 14.00 0.66
N ILE A 520 2.91 14.36 1.68
CA ILE A 520 2.88 13.64 2.94
C ILE A 520 1.51 13.78 3.60
N CYS A 521 1.01 12.67 4.08
CA CYS A 521 -0.22 12.63 4.83
C CYS A 521 -0.13 11.66 6.01
N TYR A 522 -0.42 12.17 7.19
CA TYR A 522 -0.49 11.41 8.43
C TYR A 522 -1.92 11.41 8.99
N THR A 523 -2.90 11.57 8.13
CA THR A 523 -4.31 11.64 8.52
C THR A 523 -5.05 10.39 8.10
N SER A 524 -6.08 10.03 8.85
CA SER A 524 -7.01 8.97 8.49
C SER A 524 -8.27 9.55 7.89
N ALA A 525 -8.86 8.84 6.97
CA ALA A 525 -10.18 9.16 6.46
C ALA A 525 -11.26 8.90 7.51
N LEU A 526 -12.43 9.47 7.30
CA LEU A 526 -13.66 9.20 8.05
C LEU A 526 -14.73 8.68 7.08
N TYR A 527 -15.35 7.55 7.41
CA TYR A 527 -16.53 7.08 6.68
C TYR A 527 -17.82 7.52 7.38
N TYR A 528 -18.75 8.10 6.63
CA TYR A 528 -20.08 8.45 7.15
C TYR A 528 -21.13 8.44 6.05
N LYS A 529 -22.13 7.58 6.16
CA LYS A 529 -23.30 7.50 5.25
C LYS A 529 -22.92 7.58 3.76
N GLU A 530 -22.15 6.60 3.30
CA GLU A 530 -21.64 6.50 1.91
C GLU A 530 -20.79 7.70 1.46
N ARG A 531 -20.25 8.46 2.38
CA ARG A 531 -19.27 9.53 2.14
C ARG A 531 -17.97 9.23 2.85
N LEU A 532 -16.87 9.58 2.21
CA LEU A 532 -15.52 9.46 2.76
C LEU A 532 -14.92 10.86 2.86
N LEU A 533 -14.74 11.34 4.07
CA LEU A 533 -14.02 12.58 4.34
C LEU A 533 -12.54 12.32 4.48
N VAL A 534 -11.74 12.94 3.64
CA VAL A 534 -10.29 12.72 3.56
C VAL A 534 -9.56 14.03 3.76
N PRO A 535 -9.03 14.27 4.96
CA PRO A 535 -8.14 15.39 5.18
C PRO A 535 -6.76 15.06 4.62
N GLN A 536 -6.37 15.72 3.54
CA GLN A 536 -5.06 15.55 2.94
C GLN A 536 -4.17 16.72 3.33
N ALA A 537 -3.44 16.53 4.40
CA ALA A 537 -2.42 17.44 4.86
C ALA A 537 -1.11 17.21 4.12
N GLY A 538 -0.39 18.27 3.85
CA GLY A 538 0.89 18.21 3.16
C GLY A 538 1.47 19.59 2.95
N LEU A 539 2.35 19.74 1.97
CA LEU A 539 3.03 20.99 1.67
C LEU A 539 2.33 21.82 0.60
N ALA A 540 1.61 21.15 -0.29
CA ALA A 540 0.87 21.77 -1.36
C ALA A 540 -0.42 21.00 -1.61
N GLN A 541 -1.39 21.63 -2.28
CA GLN A 541 -2.66 21.00 -2.67
C GLN A 541 -3.46 20.41 -1.51
N CYS A 542 -3.29 20.94 -0.29
CA CYS A 542 -3.96 20.46 0.90
C CYS A 542 -5.45 20.79 0.85
N HIS A 543 -6.28 19.76 0.98
CA HIS A 543 -7.73 19.90 0.96
C HIS A 543 -8.38 18.90 1.92
N LEU A 544 -9.47 19.31 2.54
CA LEU A 544 -10.47 18.38 3.03
C LEU A 544 -11.34 17.98 1.84
N ARG A 545 -11.29 16.71 1.46
CA ARG A 545 -12.07 16.17 0.34
C ARG A 545 -13.19 15.29 0.85
N CYS A 546 -14.35 15.42 0.23
CA CYS A 546 -15.46 14.50 0.40
C CYS A 546 -15.59 13.68 -0.87
N LEU A 547 -15.50 12.37 -0.73
CA LEU A 547 -15.64 11.42 -1.83
C LEU A 547 -16.92 10.62 -1.64
N ASP A 548 -17.52 10.20 -2.74
CA ASP A 548 -18.44 9.08 -2.76
C ASP A 548 -17.71 7.81 -2.35
N ALA A 549 -18.13 7.19 -1.28
CA ALA A 549 -17.40 6.07 -0.69
C ALA A 549 -17.43 4.81 -1.55
N ALA A 550 -18.47 4.62 -2.37
CA ALA A 550 -18.60 3.46 -3.25
C ALA A 550 -17.71 3.55 -4.49
N THR A 551 -17.50 4.76 -5.02
CA THR A 551 -16.84 4.96 -6.32
C THR A 551 -15.50 5.71 -6.24
N GLY A 552 -15.24 6.38 -5.12
CA GLY A 552 -14.09 7.29 -4.96
C GLY A 552 -14.25 8.62 -5.70
N LYS A 553 -15.42 8.91 -6.29
CA LYS A 553 -15.66 10.17 -7.01
C LYS A 553 -15.61 11.35 -6.05
N LEU A 554 -14.87 12.39 -6.42
CA LEU A 554 -14.85 13.64 -5.65
C LEU A 554 -16.22 14.32 -5.72
N LEU A 555 -16.83 14.56 -4.57
CA LEU A 555 -18.09 15.29 -4.43
C LEU A 555 -17.84 16.78 -4.24
N TRP A 556 -16.98 17.11 -3.27
CA TRP A 556 -16.53 18.48 -3.02
C TRP A 556 -15.14 18.47 -2.34
N LYS A 557 -14.50 19.63 -2.34
CA LYS A 557 -13.28 19.90 -1.59
C LYS A 557 -13.35 21.27 -0.93
N ALA A 558 -12.83 21.37 0.27
CA ALA A 558 -12.69 22.61 1.01
C ALA A 558 -11.20 22.92 1.22
N PRO A 559 -10.82 24.21 1.29
CA PRO A 559 -9.47 24.61 1.62
C PRO A 559 -9.07 24.03 2.98
N PHE A 560 -7.86 23.51 3.03
CA PHE A 560 -7.30 22.91 4.21
C PHE A 560 -5.79 23.18 4.23
N ALA A 561 -5.33 23.86 5.24
CA ALA A 561 -3.92 24.06 5.50
C ALA A 561 -3.53 23.18 6.68
N GLY A 562 -3.17 21.96 6.39
CA GLY A 562 -2.76 21.02 7.41
C GLY A 562 -1.31 21.21 7.81
N SER A 563 -0.97 20.76 9.00
CA SER A 563 0.41 20.68 9.42
C SER A 563 1.13 19.54 8.71
N PRO A 564 2.32 19.77 8.18
CA PRO A 564 3.20 18.72 7.70
C PRO A 564 3.98 18.07 8.83
N SER A 565 3.69 18.37 10.09
CA SER A 565 4.45 17.80 11.21
C SER A 565 4.17 16.30 11.36
N TRP A 566 5.01 15.63 12.10
CA TRP A 566 4.81 14.25 12.55
C TRP A 566 3.51 14.05 13.32
N ASN A 567 2.88 15.14 13.69
CA ASN A 567 1.72 15.13 14.52
C ASN A 567 0.50 14.78 13.70
N ARG A 568 -0.18 13.84 14.19
CA ARG A 568 -1.26 13.12 13.55
C ARG A 568 -2.48 13.99 13.56
N GLN A 569 -2.87 14.39 12.39
CA GLN A 569 -4.17 15.00 12.25
C GLN A 569 -5.21 13.89 12.30
N LEU A 570 -6.12 14.05 13.22
CA LEU A 570 -7.19 13.10 13.43
C LEU A 570 -8.29 13.32 12.38
N PRO A 571 -9.10 12.31 12.07
CA PRO A 571 -10.21 12.50 11.16
C PRO A 571 -11.22 13.52 11.72
N PRO A 572 -12.03 14.14 10.87
CA PRO A 572 -13.12 14.97 11.31
C PRO A 572 -14.15 14.20 12.12
N VAL A 573 -14.98 14.88 12.88
CA VAL A 573 -16.22 14.34 13.43
C VAL A 573 -17.41 14.85 12.64
N VAL A 574 -18.50 14.11 12.62
CA VAL A 574 -19.75 14.54 11.98
C VAL A 574 -20.84 14.66 13.02
N TYR A 575 -21.44 15.82 13.08
CA TYR A 575 -22.63 16.10 13.89
C TYR A 575 -23.78 16.57 12.98
N LYS A 576 -24.88 15.81 12.96
CA LYS A 576 -25.98 16.04 12.02
C LYS A 576 -25.47 16.10 10.55
N ASN A 577 -25.52 17.28 9.93
CA ASN A 577 -24.99 17.52 8.57
C ASN A 577 -23.72 18.39 8.56
N LEU A 578 -23.00 18.47 9.66
CA LEU A 578 -21.77 19.24 9.77
C LEU A 578 -20.56 18.31 9.92
N ALA A 579 -19.59 18.45 9.02
CA ALA A 579 -18.24 17.90 9.17
C ALA A 579 -17.38 18.91 9.94
N ILE A 580 -16.98 18.57 11.14
CA ILE A 580 -16.20 19.45 12.01
C ILE A 580 -14.77 18.95 12.06
N TYR A 581 -13.85 19.82 11.74
CA TYR A 581 -12.44 19.47 11.62
C TYR A 581 -11.52 20.53 12.22
N MET A 582 -10.49 20.06 12.94
CA MET A 582 -9.45 20.92 13.50
C MET A 582 -8.24 20.93 12.59
N PHE A 583 -7.60 22.06 12.47
CA PHE A 583 -6.33 22.23 11.80
C PHE A 583 -5.65 23.55 12.16
N GLY A 584 -4.33 23.55 12.05
CA GLY A 584 -3.60 24.79 12.07
C GLY A 584 -3.54 25.37 10.67
N THR A 585 -3.85 26.65 10.51
CA THR A 585 -3.62 27.34 9.27
C THR A 585 -2.23 27.96 9.27
N GLY A 586 -1.48 27.64 8.26
CA GLY A 586 -0.22 28.25 7.95
C GLY A 586 -0.09 28.34 6.44
N LYS A 587 1.03 28.80 5.96
CA LYS A 587 1.28 28.95 4.51
C LYS A 587 1.52 27.64 3.76
N TYR A 588 1.43 26.50 4.41
CA TYR A 588 1.81 25.22 3.79
C TYR A 588 0.94 24.82 2.61
N GLY A 589 -0.40 25.00 2.74
CA GLY A 589 -1.32 24.69 1.67
C GLY A 589 -1.28 25.67 0.49
N GLU A 590 -0.53 26.76 0.64
CA GLU A 590 -0.41 27.84 -0.33
C GLU A 590 0.84 27.74 -1.20
N TYR A 591 1.80 26.87 -0.86
CA TYR A 591 3.02 26.72 -1.64
C TYR A 591 2.76 26.05 -2.98
N ALA A 592 3.43 26.57 -4.02
CA ALA A 592 3.53 25.83 -5.27
C ALA A 592 4.31 24.49 -5.05
N PRO A 593 4.00 23.44 -5.84
CA PRO A 593 4.64 22.14 -5.66
C PRO A 593 6.17 22.17 -5.60
N GLU A 594 6.81 22.96 -6.45
CA GLU A 594 8.27 23.08 -6.49
C GLU A 594 8.84 23.77 -5.23
N GLU A 595 8.11 24.71 -4.65
CA GLU A 595 8.50 25.37 -3.41
C GLU A 595 8.27 24.46 -2.21
N ALA A 596 7.17 23.72 -2.22
CA ALA A 596 6.87 22.72 -1.20
C ALA A 596 7.96 21.66 -1.13
N GLU A 597 8.45 21.18 -2.26
CA GLU A 597 9.50 20.19 -2.32
C GLU A 597 10.82 20.67 -1.71
N LYS A 598 11.25 21.89 -2.02
CA LYS A 598 12.44 22.49 -1.42
C LYS A 598 12.36 22.62 0.10
N ARG A 599 11.17 22.58 0.67
CA ARG A 599 10.89 22.74 2.11
C ARG A 599 10.65 21.43 2.86
N ILE A 600 10.50 20.32 2.15
CA ILE A 600 10.23 19.00 2.74
C ILE A 600 11.25 18.64 3.82
N ASP A 601 12.52 18.89 3.58
CA ASP A 601 13.58 18.51 4.49
C ASP A 601 13.47 19.11 5.88
N TRP A 602 13.20 20.39 5.96
CA TRP A 602 13.14 21.03 7.26
C TRP A 602 11.81 20.82 7.98
N LEU A 603 10.76 20.49 7.27
CA LEU A 603 9.47 20.13 7.88
C LEU A 603 9.54 18.82 8.66
N PHE A 604 10.32 17.84 8.17
CA PHE A 604 10.40 16.51 8.78
C PHE A 604 11.65 16.28 9.63
N GLY A 605 12.68 17.03 9.44
CA GLY A 605 13.97 16.81 10.09
C GLY A 605 14.39 17.83 11.13
N HIS A 606 13.85 19.02 11.05
CA HIS A 606 14.37 20.16 11.84
C HIS A 606 13.27 20.87 12.60
N GLN A 607 12.87 20.25 13.68
CA GLN A 607 11.88 20.78 14.60
C GLN A 607 12.22 22.16 15.15
N ASP A 608 13.46 22.58 15.11
CA ASP A 608 13.93 23.87 15.59
C ASP A 608 14.20 24.87 14.44
N ASN A 609 13.69 24.59 13.22
CA ASN A 609 13.98 25.46 12.08
C ASN A 609 13.35 26.85 12.27
N PRO A 610 14.15 27.93 12.19
CA PRO A 610 13.67 29.30 12.35
C PRO A 610 12.71 29.78 11.26
N SER A 611 12.64 29.08 10.15
CA SER A 611 11.75 29.41 9.03
C SER A 611 10.35 28.86 9.18
N PHE A 612 10.05 28.08 10.22
CA PHE A 612 8.71 27.56 10.46
C PHE A 612 7.71 28.70 10.62
N PRO A 613 6.56 28.71 9.90
CA PRO A 613 5.68 29.88 9.90
C PRO A 613 5.12 30.15 11.30
N ARG A 614 5.30 31.38 11.76
CA ARG A 614 4.73 31.87 13.02
C ARG A 614 3.24 32.15 12.93
N SER A 615 2.69 32.20 11.72
CA SER A 615 1.29 32.47 11.42
C SER A 615 0.38 31.23 11.52
N HIS A 616 0.88 30.12 12.05
CA HIS A 616 0.13 28.89 12.21
C HIS A 616 -0.95 29.05 13.28
N LYS A 617 -2.22 28.94 12.88
CA LYS A 617 -3.37 29.24 13.73
C LYS A 617 -4.10 27.97 14.15
N PRO A 618 -4.43 27.79 15.44
CA PRO A 618 -5.27 26.69 15.91
C PRO A 618 -6.73 26.98 15.58
N LEU A 619 -7.21 26.44 14.48
CA LEU A 619 -8.58 26.63 14.02
C LEU A 619 -9.40 25.35 14.18
N LEU A 620 -10.69 25.54 14.44
CA LEU A 620 -11.72 24.53 14.33
C LEU A 620 -12.77 25.04 13.34
N ARG A 621 -13.13 24.23 12.34
CA ARG A 621 -14.07 24.61 11.30
C ARG A 621 -15.14 23.57 11.10
N ALA A 622 -16.36 24.03 10.83
CA ALA A 622 -17.47 23.20 10.42
C ALA A 622 -17.82 23.47 8.96
N TYR A 623 -18.01 22.39 8.23
CA TYR A 623 -18.42 22.40 6.83
C TYR A 623 -19.74 21.67 6.67
N ASP A 624 -20.61 22.18 5.83
CA ASP A 624 -21.81 21.50 5.41
C ASP A 624 -21.44 20.24 4.60
N MET A 625 -21.95 19.09 5.00
CA MET A 625 -21.62 17.77 4.43
C MET A 625 -22.04 17.63 2.96
N ASP A 626 -23.06 18.35 2.51
CA ASP A 626 -23.57 18.22 1.15
C ASP A 626 -22.80 19.09 0.17
N THR A 627 -22.36 20.26 0.62
CA THR A 627 -21.79 21.29 -0.25
C THR A 627 -20.31 21.57 0.00
N GLY A 628 -19.77 21.19 1.15
CA GLY A 628 -18.41 21.55 1.58
C GLY A 628 -18.23 23.03 1.92
N LYS A 629 -19.32 23.81 2.03
CA LYS A 629 -19.26 25.21 2.42
C LYS A 629 -19.02 25.33 3.92
N GLU A 630 -18.16 26.28 4.29
CA GLU A 630 -17.91 26.60 5.68
C GLU A 630 -19.17 27.17 6.31
N VAL A 631 -19.52 26.68 7.49
CA VAL A 631 -20.68 27.11 8.27
C VAL A 631 -20.24 28.01 9.42
N TRP A 632 -19.20 27.61 10.15
CA TRP A 632 -18.59 28.41 11.19
C TRP A 632 -17.09 28.07 11.34
N THR A 633 -16.35 29.04 11.90
CA THR A 633 -14.91 28.87 12.25
C THR A 633 -14.69 29.45 13.64
N MET A 634 -13.90 28.68 14.45
CA MET A 634 -13.34 29.13 15.71
C MET A 634 -11.84 29.34 15.55
N ASP A 635 -11.35 30.47 16.04
CA ASP A 635 -9.91 30.82 16.03
C ASP A 635 -9.44 30.95 17.48
N PHE A 636 -8.56 30.06 17.92
CA PHE A 636 -7.97 30.06 19.27
C PHE A 636 -6.59 30.71 19.33
N SER A 637 -6.22 31.49 18.31
CA SER A 637 -4.87 32.08 18.22
C SER A 637 -4.57 33.12 19.30
N GLU A 638 -5.59 33.64 20.00
CA GLU A 638 -5.42 34.48 21.19
C GLU A 638 -4.71 33.74 22.35
N PHE A 639 -4.83 32.40 22.41
CA PHE A 639 -4.20 31.56 23.42
C PHE A 639 -2.81 31.06 23.00
N GLY A 640 -2.52 31.04 21.70
CA GLY A 640 -1.25 30.62 21.19
C GLY A 640 -1.25 30.32 19.70
N SER A 641 -0.08 30.02 19.16
CA SER A 641 0.11 29.58 17.78
C SER A 641 0.33 28.07 17.71
N GLY A 642 -0.02 27.43 16.59
CA GLY A 642 0.12 26.00 16.37
C GLY A 642 -1.24 25.30 16.26
N GLY A 643 -1.44 24.21 16.98
CA GLY A 643 -2.68 23.43 16.95
C GLY A 643 -2.61 22.17 16.10
N ASP A 644 -1.42 21.76 15.68
CA ASP A 644 -1.23 20.53 14.92
C ASP A 644 -1.40 19.28 15.77
N ASP A 645 -1.06 19.37 17.05
CA ASP A 645 -1.44 18.40 18.06
C ASP A 645 -2.82 18.76 18.59
N ALA A 646 -3.83 18.40 17.84
CA ALA A 646 -5.20 18.71 18.19
C ALA A 646 -6.06 17.44 18.06
N GLY A 647 -7.08 17.36 18.86
CA GLY A 647 -8.06 16.27 18.82
C GLY A 647 -9.47 16.79 19.07
N VAL A 648 -10.43 16.11 18.50
CA VAL A 648 -11.86 16.35 18.77
C VAL A 648 -12.53 15.06 19.24
N CYS A 649 -13.48 15.21 20.14
CA CYS A 649 -14.34 14.16 20.66
C CYS A 649 -15.77 14.66 20.64
N LEU A 650 -16.71 13.83 20.22
CA LEU A 650 -18.12 14.12 20.27
C LEU A 650 -18.78 13.13 21.24
N MET A 651 -19.31 13.62 22.33
CA MET A 651 -19.97 12.84 23.36
C MET A 651 -21.21 13.57 23.83
N ASP A 652 -22.33 12.88 23.95
CA ASP A 652 -23.60 13.38 24.45
C ASP A 652 -24.07 14.69 23.79
N GLY A 653 -23.81 14.82 22.48
CA GLY A 653 -24.20 15.99 21.69
C GLY A 653 -23.32 17.23 21.86
N MET A 654 -22.26 17.14 22.68
CA MET A 654 -21.27 18.18 22.89
C MET A 654 -19.96 17.83 22.17
N LEU A 655 -19.35 18.84 21.54
CA LEU A 655 -18.04 18.73 20.92
C LEU A 655 -16.96 19.18 21.92
N TYR A 656 -15.96 18.37 22.10
CA TYR A 656 -14.80 18.70 22.91
C TYR A 656 -13.57 18.80 22.02
N TYR A 657 -12.88 19.91 22.11
CA TYR A 657 -11.65 20.19 21.37
C TYR A 657 -10.49 20.34 22.34
N SER A 658 -9.36 19.75 22.01
CA SER A 658 -8.12 19.92 22.76
C SER A 658 -6.94 20.07 21.82
N CYS A 659 -6.02 20.98 22.15
CA CYS A 659 -4.80 21.17 21.35
C CYS A 659 -3.62 21.61 22.22
N TYR A 660 -2.43 21.40 21.64
CA TYR A 660 -1.17 21.87 22.17
C TYR A 660 -0.54 22.89 21.22
N PHE A 661 0.03 23.97 21.77
CA PHE A 661 0.55 25.06 20.97
C PHE A 661 2.05 24.96 20.64
N GLY A 662 2.82 24.28 21.44
CA GLY A 662 4.27 24.38 21.39
C GLY A 662 5.01 23.41 20.52
N TYR A 663 4.40 22.33 20.06
CA TYR A 663 5.14 21.24 19.42
C TYR A 663 5.36 21.48 17.92
N SER A 664 4.35 21.79 17.19
CA SER A 664 4.45 22.00 15.74
C SER A 664 5.07 23.34 15.39
N ALA A 665 4.76 24.36 16.12
CA ALA A 665 5.45 25.64 15.99
C ALA A 665 6.91 25.51 16.39
N LYS A 666 7.27 24.47 17.12
CA LYS A 666 8.61 24.22 17.69
C LYS A 666 9.27 25.46 18.20
N SER A 667 8.46 26.33 18.65
CA SER A 667 8.83 27.65 19.04
C SER A 667 9.21 27.64 20.50
N LYS A 668 10.41 27.23 20.78
CA LYS A 668 11.17 27.88 21.87
C LYS A 668 11.05 29.40 21.79
N ARG A 669 10.58 29.90 20.64
CA ARG A 669 10.49 31.35 20.30
C ARG A 669 9.16 31.98 20.62
N ASP A 670 8.06 31.22 20.51
CA ASP A 670 6.70 31.75 20.65
C ASP A 670 5.92 30.88 21.65
N LEU A 671 6.55 30.55 22.81
CA LEU A 671 5.82 29.91 23.89
C LEU A 671 4.72 30.85 24.35
N PRO A 672 3.44 30.57 24.05
CA PRO A 672 2.35 31.35 24.56
C PRO A 672 2.30 31.23 26.07
N SER A 673 1.67 32.16 26.74
CA SER A 673 1.38 32.07 28.18
C SER A 673 0.56 30.81 28.53
N ALA A 674 -0.31 30.39 27.62
CA ALA A 674 -0.95 29.07 27.61
C ALA A 674 -0.19 28.11 26.71
N LYS A 675 -0.03 26.85 27.14
CA LYS A 675 0.69 25.80 26.39
C LYS A 675 -0.24 24.92 25.58
N GLY A 676 -1.51 25.03 25.81
CA GLY A 676 -2.60 24.32 25.17
C GLY A 676 -3.91 24.73 25.78
N LEU A 677 -4.96 24.15 25.26
CA LEU A 677 -6.31 24.33 25.80
C LEU A 677 -7.18 23.11 25.56
N THR A 678 -8.25 23.04 26.35
CA THR A 678 -9.39 22.16 26.10
C THR A 678 -10.67 22.98 26.25
N ALA A 679 -11.61 22.78 25.34
CA ALA A 679 -12.87 23.50 25.31
C ALA A 679 -14.04 22.59 25.00
N ALA A 680 -15.19 22.85 25.62
CA ALA A 680 -16.48 22.31 25.20
C ALA A 680 -17.18 23.31 24.30
N ILE A 681 -17.72 22.83 23.19
CA ILE A 681 -18.24 23.65 22.10
C ILE A 681 -19.57 23.09 21.64
N LYS A 682 -20.55 23.95 21.41
CA LYS A 682 -21.82 23.58 20.78
C LYS A 682 -21.55 23.29 19.30
N PRO A 683 -21.73 22.04 18.83
CA PRO A 683 -21.32 21.66 17.49
C PRO A 683 -22.08 22.36 16.37
N GLU A 684 -23.33 22.84 16.63
CA GLU A 684 -24.13 23.54 15.63
C GLU A 684 -23.60 24.94 15.30
N THR A 685 -23.02 25.62 16.29
CA THR A 685 -22.74 27.07 16.20
C THR A 685 -21.28 27.41 16.39
N GLY A 686 -20.46 26.47 16.90
CA GLY A 686 -19.10 26.75 17.33
C GLY A 686 -18.99 27.51 18.66
N GLN A 687 -20.13 27.78 19.35
CA GLN A 687 -20.12 28.53 20.61
C GLN A 687 -19.39 27.76 21.70
N VAL A 688 -18.36 28.35 22.30
CA VAL A 688 -17.65 27.80 23.46
C VAL A 688 -18.55 27.86 24.69
N VAL A 689 -18.70 26.75 25.38
CA VAL A 689 -19.43 26.58 26.64
C VAL A 689 -18.50 26.82 27.82
N TRP A 690 -17.38 26.13 27.80
CA TRP A 690 -16.29 26.36 28.76
C TRP A 690 -14.94 26.14 28.09
N LEU A 691 -13.87 26.68 28.65
CA LEU A 691 -12.50 26.57 28.19
C LEU A 691 -11.55 26.53 29.38
N THR A 692 -10.55 25.62 29.30
CA THR A 692 -9.45 25.55 30.25
C THR A 692 -8.11 25.52 29.53
N THR A 693 -7.11 26.21 30.07
CA THR A 693 -5.70 26.16 29.60
C THR A 693 -4.83 25.33 30.53
N ARG A 694 -5.42 24.67 31.52
CA ARG A 694 -4.69 23.85 32.50
C ARG A 694 -4.49 22.42 32.06
N TYR A 695 -5.44 21.87 31.34
CA TYR A 695 -5.47 20.46 30.92
C TYR A 695 -5.64 20.39 29.40
N PHE A 696 -4.78 19.69 28.71
CA PHE A 696 -4.78 19.60 27.25
C PHE A 696 -4.04 18.35 26.77
N ILE A 697 -4.31 17.93 25.53
CA ILE A 697 -3.59 16.82 24.92
C ILE A 697 -2.21 17.23 24.43
N HIS A 698 -1.35 16.26 24.26
CA HIS A 698 -0.01 16.46 23.70
C HIS A 698 0.49 15.21 22.95
N GLY A 699 1.30 15.43 21.90
CA GLY A 699 2.20 14.41 21.36
C GLY A 699 1.55 13.19 20.73
N GLY A 700 0.50 13.36 19.92
CA GLY A 700 -0.16 12.27 19.21
C GLY A 700 -1.20 11.53 20.05
N CYS A 701 -1.50 12.03 21.23
CA CYS A 701 -2.68 11.66 21.98
C CYS A 701 -3.94 12.29 21.38
N THR A 702 -5.11 11.77 21.71
CA THR A 702 -6.38 12.42 21.42
C THR A 702 -7.13 12.66 22.70
N ILE A 703 -8.16 13.50 22.64
CA ILE A 703 -9.15 13.60 23.69
C ILE A 703 -10.13 12.44 23.54
N SER A 704 -10.32 11.67 24.62
CA SER A 704 -11.28 10.58 24.68
C SER A 704 -12.34 10.86 25.70
N GLY A 705 -13.58 10.46 25.44
CA GLY A 705 -14.70 10.70 26.34
C GLY A 705 -15.48 9.45 26.68
N GLN A 706 -15.93 9.33 27.94
CA GLN A 706 -16.87 8.31 28.37
C GLN A 706 -17.52 8.69 29.70
N ASP A 707 -18.82 8.45 29.83
CA ASP A 707 -19.59 8.59 31.06
C ASP A 707 -19.44 9.98 31.72
N GLY A 708 -19.56 11.05 30.92
CA GLY A 708 -19.44 12.43 31.39
C GLY A 708 -18.01 12.86 31.77
N ARG A 709 -17.02 12.08 31.46
CA ARG A 709 -15.60 12.36 31.74
C ARG A 709 -14.78 12.44 30.45
N LEU A 710 -13.80 13.31 30.46
CA LEU A 710 -12.82 13.45 29.40
C LEU A 710 -11.43 13.02 29.89
N TYR A 711 -10.72 12.29 29.06
CA TYR A 711 -9.39 11.76 29.36
C TYR A 711 -8.38 12.34 28.37
N LEU A 712 -7.34 12.96 28.93
CA LEU A 712 -6.34 13.71 28.20
C LEU A 712 -4.96 13.17 28.55
N GLY A 713 -4.20 12.71 27.57
CA GLY A 713 -2.78 12.42 27.76
C GLY A 713 -1.96 13.67 27.53
N GLY A 714 -1.09 14.01 28.49
CA GLY A 714 -0.29 15.22 28.41
C GLY A 714 1.18 14.94 28.67
N TYR A 715 2.08 15.47 27.84
CA TYR A 715 3.51 15.47 28.08
C TYR A 715 4.17 16.67 27.44
N ASN A 716 5.02 17.31 28.19
CA ASN A 716 5.84 18.40 27.65
C ASN A 716 7.31 18.23 28.06
N LYS A 717 8.04 17.48 27.24
CA LYS A 717 9.48 17.27 27.44
C LYS A 717 10.27 18.60 27.38
N LEU A 718 9.85 19.55 26.55
CA LEU A 718 10.54 20.83 26.39
C LEU A 718 10.44 21.72 27.63
N GLN A 719 9.54 21.41 28.55
CA GLN A 719 9.26 22.19 29.76
C GLN A 719 9.52 21.41 31.05
N GLY A 720 10.19 20.26 30.96
CA GLY A 720 10.55 19.47 32.14
C GLY A 720 9.38 18.78 32.83
N GLY A 721 8.22 18.66 32.16
CA GLY A 721 7.03 18.05 32.70
C GLY A 721 7.08 16.52 32.72
N ASN A 722 6.42 15.92 33.66
CA ASN A 722 6.13 14.49 33.68
C ASN A 722 4.93 14.18 32.79
N SER A 723 4.94 13.00 32.12
CA SER A 723 3.78 12.52 31.39
C SER A 723 2.66 12.17 32.36
N LEU A 724 1.52 12.75 32.18
CA LEU A 724 0.34 12.60 33.02
C LEU A 724 -0.90 12.32 32.18
N VAL A 725 -1.84 11.59 32.74
CA VAL A 725 -3.21 11.55 32.24
C VAL A 725 -4.07 12.38 33.17
N TRP A 726 -4.87 13.27 32.61
CA TRP A 726 -5.88 14.00 33.34
C TRP A 726 -7.27 13.44 33.00
N CYS A 727 -8.07 13.25 34.03
CA CYS A 727 -9.51 13.05 33.90
C CYS A 727 -10.19 14.33 34.34
N ILE A 728 -10.97 14.94 33.47
CA ILE A 728 -11.72 16.18 33.77
C ILE A 728 -13.20 15.93 33.57
N ASP A 729 -14.02 16.69 34.27
CA ASP A 729 -15.45 16.69 34.11
C ASP A 729 -15.83 17.29 32.75
N ALA A 730 -16.73 16.62 32.03
CA ALA A 730 -17.17 17.06 30.70
C ALA A 730 -18.14 18.25 30.78
N GLU A 731 -18.78 18.48 31.92
CA GLU A 731 -19.77 19.56 32.10
C GLU A 731 -19.09 20.93 32.28
N ASP A 732 -17.99 21.00 33.04
CA ASP A 732 -17.37 22.28 33.42
C ASP A 732 -15.84 22.35 33.21
N GLY A 733 -15.19 21.24 32.80
CA GLY A 733 -13.75 21.14 32.61
C GLY A 733 -12.92 21.09 33.89
N SER A 734 -13.53 20.86 35.05
CA SER A 734 -12.83 20.73 36.34
C SER A 734 -12.07 19.41 36.42
N LEU A 735 -10.97 19.40 37.17
CA LEU A 735 -10.16 18.19 37.40
C LEU A 735 -10.87 17.22 38.32
N ILE A 736 -11.09 15.98 37.86
CA ILE A 736 -11.56 14.88 38.70
C ILE A 736 -10.35 14.18 39.31
N TRP A 737 -9.39 13.76 38.52
CA TRP A 737 -8.13 13.17 38.96
C TRP A 737 -6.99 13.38 38.00
N GLN A 738 -5.77 13.24 38.47
CA GLN A 738 -4.53 13.22 37.71
C GLN A 738 -3.81 11.91 38.02
N SER A 739 -3.28 11.25 36.98
CA SER A 739 -2.56 9.99 37.16
C SER A 739 -1.21 10.18 37.88
N ASP A 740 -0.65 9.08 38.37
CA ASP A 740 0.78 9.01 38.65
C ASP A 740 1.59 9.33 37.39
N PRO A 741 2.78 9.95 37.54
CA PRO A 741 3.61 10.24 36.40
C PRO A 741 4.09 8.97 35.70
N VAL A 742 3.93 8.89 34.36
CA VAL A 742 4.61 7.93 33.52
C VAL A 742 5.84 8.61 32.91
N ARG A 743 6.96 7.93 32.89
CA ARG A 743 8.25 8.53 32.49
C ARG A 743 8.38 8.90 31.01
N GLU A 744 7.36 8.63 30.22
CA GLU A 744 7.41 8.73 28.76
C GLU A 744 6.19 9.47 28.22
N ALA A 745 6.32 10.01 27.01
CA ALA A 745 5.22 10.71 26.36
C ALA A 745 4.03 9.76 26.09
N ILE A 746 2.83 10.22 26.43
CA ILE A 746 1.61 9.46 26.25
C ILE A 746 1.09 9.70 24.84
N HIS A 747 0.90 8.63 24.08
CA HIS A 747 0.40 8.71 22.70
C HIS A 747 -1.06 8.31 22.56
N VAL A 748 -1.54 7.38 23.35
CA VAL A 748 -2.88 6.83 23.17
C VAL A 748 -3.51 6.51 24.50
N VAL A 749 -4.78 6.84 24.63
CA VAL A 749 -5.66 6.36 25.69
C VAL A 749 -6.70 5.44 25.07
N THR A 750 -6.78 4.20 25.55
CA THR A 750 -7.81 3.23 25.15
C THR A 750 -8.70 2.94 26.33
N MET A 751 -9.99 3.02 26.15
CA MET A 751 -10.98 2.93 27.21
C MET A 751 -11.34 1.47 27.49
N GLY A 752 -11.24 1.05 28.73
CA GLY A 752 -11.80 -0.19 29.23
C GLY A 752 -12.98 0.06 30.18
N PRO A 753 -13.69 -0.97 30.63
CA PRO A 753 -14.85 -0.80 31.49
C PRO A 753 -14.47 -0.24 32.86
N ARG A 754 -13.33 -0.63 33.42
CA ARG A 754 -12.81 -0.19 34.73
C ARG A 754 -11.38 0.31 34.69
N PHE A 755 -10.74 0.32 33.54
CA PHE A 755 -9.37 0.76 33.37
C PHE A 755 -9.18 1.59 32.11
N LEU A 756 -8.08 2.32 32.08
CA LEU A 756 -7.54 2.95 30.88
C LEU A 756 -6.27 2.23 30.51
N PHE A 757 -6.11 1.89 29.24
CA PHE A 757 -4.82 1.54 28.74
C PHE A 757 -4.16 2.79 28.17
N VAL A 758 -2.98 3.09 28.69
CA VAL A 758 -2.17 4.24 28.29
C VAL A 758 -0.87 3.75 27.71
N HIS A 759 -0.57 4.11 26.51
CA HIS A 759 0.67 3.77 25.84
C HIS A 759 1.67 4.93 25.89
N ALA A 760 2.85 4.66 26.44
CA ALA A 760 3.96 5.61 26.44
C ALA A 760 4.90 5.38 25.23
N GLN A 761 5.56 6.43 24.78
CA GLN A 761 6.27 6.50 23.49
C GLN A 761 7.37 5.43 23.29
N TYR A 762 8.03 4.98 24.34
CA TYR A 762 9.29 4.28 24.15
C TYR A 762 9.30 2.81 24.57
N ARG A 763 8.36 2.27 25.29
CA ARG A 763 8.34 0.81 25.57
C ARG A 763 7.22 0.32 26.48
N ASN A 764 6.60 1.16 27.28
CA ASN A 764 5.69 0.69 28.29
C ASN A 764 4.24 1.08 28.00
N GLY A 765 3.35 0.15 28.21
CA GLY A 765 1.94 0.42 28.36
C GLY A 765 1.55 0.35 29.81
N PHE A 766 0.57 1.13 30.25
CA PHE A 766 0.11 1.19 31.60
C PHE A 766 -1.40 0.96 31.65
N LEU A 767 -1.86 0.08 32.53
CA LEU A 767 -3.25 0.03 32.93
C LEU A 767 -3.46 0.92 34.12
N LEU A 768 -4.31 1.90 33.98
CA LEU A 768 -4.70 2.80 35.07
C LEU A 768 -6.13 2.50 35.50
N ASP A 769 -6.37 2.57 36.79
CA ASP A 769 -7.72 2.58 37.31
C ASP A 769 -8.49 3.79 36.79
N ARG A 770 -9.66 3.56 36.21
CA ARG A 770 -10.43 4.62 35.52
C ARG A 770 -11.01 5.66 36.49
N ASP A 771 -11.26 5.29 37.73
CA ASP A 771 -11.89 6.17 38.72
C ASP A 771 -10.85 6.99 39.53
N THR A 772 -9.63 6.51 39.64
CA THR A 772 -8.61 7.14 40.47
C THR A 772 -7.35 7.59 39.75
N GLY A 773 -7.11 7.10 38.52
CA GLY A 773 -5.88 7.34 37.76
C GLY A 773 -4.65 6.61 38.27
N LYS A 774 -4.76 5.74 39.27
CA LYS A 774 -3.65 4.95 39.80
C LYS A 774 -3.20 3.89 38.79
N ILE A 775 -1.89 3.70 38.67
CA ILE A 775 -1.32 2.63 37.87
C ILE A 775 -1.61 1.29 38.53
N LEU A 776 -2.38 0.44 37.81
CA LEU A 776 -2.69 -0.92 38.25
C LEU A 776 -1.56 -1.89 37.89
N THR A 777 -1.08 -1.80 36.66
CA THR A 777 0.00 -2.64 36.18
C THR A 777 0.68 -2.03 34.94
N THR A 778 1.87 -2.54 34.64
CA THR A 778 2.68 -2.10 33.51
C THR A 778 2.83 -3.24 32.51
N LEU A 779 2.59 -2.94 31.23
CA LEU A 779 2.84 -3.83 30.11
C LEU A 779 4.09 -3.36 29.38
N THR A 780 4.89 -4.29 28.88
CA THR A 780 6.08 -3.97 28.09
C THR A 780 5.88 -4.43 26.64
N PRO A 781 5.10 -3.72 25.85
CA PRO A 781 4.84 -4.12 24.46
C PRO A 781 5.94 -3.68 23.51
N GLY A 782 6.80 -2.77 23.88
CA GLY A 782 8.00 -2.41 23.12
C GLY A 782 7.78 -1.61 21.83
N TYR A 783 6.77 -0.77 21.74
CA TYR A 783 6.41 -0.05 20.54
C TYR A 783 6.51 1.46 20.67
N LYS A 784 7.02 2.08 19.62
CA LYS A 784 6.93 3.52 19.44
C LYS A 784 5.65 3.89 18.72
N CYS A 785 5.01 4.97 19.14
CA CYS A 785 3.91 5.60 18.40
C CYS A 785 2.75 4.66 18.02
N THR A 786 2.55 3.58 18.73
CA THR A 786 1.54 2.58 18.41
C THR A 786 0.18 2.94 18.98
N ARG A 787 -0.84 2.31 18.42
CA ARG A 787 -2.21 2.38 18.91
C ARG A 787 -2.69 1.02 19.29
N PHE A 788 -3.64 0.99 20.22
CA PHE A 788 -4.18 -0.24 20.73
C PHE A 788 -5.69 -0.23 20.59
N THR A 789 -6.25 -1.37 20.27
CA THR A 789 -7.69 -1.58 20.25
C THR A 789 -8.04 -2.57 21.35
N LEU A 790 -8.97 -2.21 22.21
CA LEU A 790 -9.56 -3.15 23.15
C LEU A 790 -10.73 -3.85 22.50
N THR A 791 -10.70 -5.18 22.48
CA THR A 791 -11.79 -6.05 22.10
C THR A 791 -11.95 -7.06 23.23
N GLU A 792 -12.62 -6.66 24.27
CA GLU A 792 -12.61 -7.32 25.56
C GLU A 792 -12.74 -8.85 25.52
N PRO A 793 -11.90 -9.60 26.23
CA PRO A 793 -10.84 -9.20 27.16
C PRO A 793 -9.46 -8.98 26.52
N TYR A 794 -9.37 -8.87 25.20
CA TYR A 794 -8.11 -8.82 24.47
C TYR A 794 -7.70 -7.40 24.10
N LEU A 795 -6.45 -7.05 24.39
CA LEU A 795 -5.83 -5.82 23.96
C LEU A 795 -4.96 -6.11 22.72
N LEU A 796 -5.36 -5.55 21.58
CA LEU A 796 -4.67 -5.67 20.31
C LEU A 796 -3.73 -4.49 20.12
N ALA A 797 -2.44 -4.74 20.05
CA ALA A 797 -1.46 -3.75 19.65
C ALA A 797 -1.39 -3.59 18.14
N SER A 798 -0.95 -2.43 17.69
CA SER A 798 -0.84 -2.15 16.25
C SER A 798 0.16 -3.03 15.50
N ASN A 799 1.05 -3.71 16.19
CA ASN A 799 1.99 -4.68 15.65
C ASN A 799 1.51 -6.13 15.71
N MET A 800 0.23 -6.35 15.96
CA MET A 800 -0.38 -7.67 16.09
C MET A 800 -0.02 -8.45 17.36
N ASP A 801 0.57 -7.82 18.38
CA ASP A 801 0.62 -8.44 19.69
C ASP A 801 -0.77 -8.43 20.31
N ILE A 802 -1.17 -9.55 20.89
CA ILE A 802 -2.46 -9.72 21.55
C ILE A 802 -2.23 -10.11 22.99
N HIS A 803 -2.70 -9.26 23.88
CA HIS A 803 -2.63 -9.49 25.33
C HIS A 803 -4.01 -9.88 25.86
N ASP A 804 -4.04 -10.91 26.66
CA ASP A 804 -5.22 -11.33 27.41
C ASP A 804 -5.28 -10.58 28.74
N LEU A 805 -6.30 -9.77 28.92
CA LEU A 805 -6.55 -8.96 30.11
C LEU A 805 -7.63 -9.58 31.02
N SER A 806 -8.00 -10.84 30.82
CA SER A 806 -8.99 -11.53 31.67
C SER A 806 -8.61 -11.48 33.14
N ASP A 807 -7.31 -11.56 33.44
CA ASP A 807 -6.71 -11.33 34.75
C ASP A 807 -5.64 -10.23 34.65
N ILE A 808 -5.95 -9.04 35.11
CA ILE A 808 -5.04 -7.89 35.06
C ILE A 808 -3.78 -8.06 35.93
N ASN A 809 -3.79 -9.02 36.88
CA ASN A 809 -2.62 -9.36 37.70
C ASN A 809 -1.72 -10.37 37.00
N ASN A 810 -2.21 -11.05 35.97
CA ASN A 810 -1.46 -12.06 35.22
C ASN A 810 -1.74 -11.94 33.72
N ILE A 811 -1.37 -10.81 33.13
CA ILE A 811 -1.56 -10.51 31.72
C ILE A 811 -0.66 -11.41 30.86
N ARG A 812 -1.23 -12.09 29.89
CA ARG A 812 -0.51 -13.01 29.02
C ARG A 812 -0.43 -12.49 27.60
N LEU A 813 0.74 -12.60 27.00
CA LEU A 813 0.90 -12.43 25.55
C LEU A 813 0.48 -13.73 24.87
N LEU A 814 -0.59 -13.69 24.08
CA LEU A 814 -1.14 -14.87 23.39
C LEU A 814 -0.54 -15.06 22.01
N SER A 815 -0.28 -13.97 21.30
CA SER A 815 0.20 -14.00 19.93
C SER A 815 1.06 -12.77 19.66
N SER A 816 2.07 -12.92 18.81
CA SER A 816 2.94 -11.82 18.35
C SER A 816 3.04 -11.83 16.83
N GLY A 817 1.98 -11.46 16.17
CA GLY A 817 1.91 -11.49 14.72
C GLY A 817 0.82 -12.45 14.21
N PRO A 818 0.80 -12.84 12.95
CA PRO A 818 1.76 -12.47 11.92
C PRO A 818 1.64 -10.98 11.54
N ARG A 819 2.71 -10.26 11.65
CA ARG A 819 2.81 -8.88 11.18
C ARG A 819 3.71 -8.83 9.95
N LEU A 820 3.48 -7.86 9.07
CA LEU A 820 4.21 -7.77 7.80
C LEU A 820 5.27 -6.68 7.80
N ASP A 821 5.23 -5.80 8.79
CA ASP A 821 6.19 -4.71 8.93
C ASP A 821 6.12 -4.14 10.36
N PRO A 822 7.24 -3.88 11.05
CA PRO A 822 7.25 -3.19 12.34
C PRO A 822 7.00 -1.71 12.13
N SER A 823 5.79 -1.34 11.84
CA SER A 823 5.44 0.05 11.60
C SER A 823 5.30 0.82 12.92
N GLU A 824 5.87 2.01 12.95
CA GLU A 824 5.73 2.92 14.09
C GLU A 824 4.42 3.71 14.08
N CYS A 825 3.80 3.92 12.92
CA CYS A 825 2.67 4.84 12.78
C CYS A 825 1.41 4.25 12.15
N VAL A 826 1.48 3.04 11.64
CA VAL A 826 0.38 2.26 11.09
C VAL A 826 0.28 0.93 11.82
N GLY A 827 -0.72 0.13 11.57
CA GLY A 827 -0.77 -1.19 12.17
C GLY A 827 -2.15 -1.81 12.21
N ALA A 828 -2.30 -2.74 13.13
CA ALA A 828 -3.51 -3.53 13.28
C ALA A 828 -4.62 -2.76 13.97
N VAL A 829 -5.83 -2.90 13.45
CA VAL A 829 -7.05 -2.40 14.06
C VAL A 829 -8.15 -3.46 13.93
N ALA A 830 -9.04 -3.51 14.90
CA ALA A 830 -10.23 -4.36 14.85
C ALA A 830 -11.42 -3.60 14.26
N SER A 831 -12.15 -4.26 13.40
CA SER A 831 -13.42 -3.79 12.83
C SER A 831 -14.25 -4.99 12.36
N ASN A 832 -15.54 -4.98 12.63
CA ASN A 832 -16.47 -6.01 12.18
C ASN A 832 -16.07 -7.45 12.52
N GLY A 833 -15.55 -7.68 13.73
CA GLY A 833 -15.10 -9.00 14.17
C GLY A 833 -13.85 -9.52 13.46
N ARG A 834 -13.06 -8.64 12.90
CA ARG A 834 -11.82 -8.96 12.18
C ARG A 834 -10.71 -8.01 12.57
N ILE A 835 -9.48 -8.45 12.36
CA ILE A 835 -8.30 -7.60 12.45
C ILE A 835 -7.82 -7.28 11.06
N PHE A 836 -7.55 -6.01 10.82
CA PHE A 836 -6.96 -5.50 9.60
C PHE A 836 -5.61 -4.90 9.90
N TYR A 837 -4.62 -5.28 9.13
CA TYR A 837 -3.27 -4.77 9.26
C TYR A 837 -2.80 -4.16 7.95
N THR A 838 -2.31 -2.93 8.02
CA THR A 838 -1.77 -2.20 6.88
C THR A 838 -0.27 -2.10 7.02
N CYS A 839 0.45 -2.66 6.07
CA CYS A 839 1.89 -2.67 6.07
C CYS A 839 2.46 -1.37 5.49
N HIS A 840 3.41 -0.80 6.17
CA HIS A 840 4.07 0.44 5.76
C HIS A 840 5.14 0.22 4.68
N GLY A 841 5.90 -0.84 4.78
CA GLY A 841 7.15 -1.03 4.03
C GLY A 841 7.04 -1.83 2.73
N GLY A 842 5.90 -2.34 2.34
CA GLY A 842 5.82 -3.18 1.14
C GLY A 842 4.49 -3.14 0.40
N GLY A 843 3.61 -2.22 0.76
CA GLY A 843 2.29 -2.11 0.12
C GLY A 843 1.39 -3.31 0.35
N LEU A 844 1.67 -4.17 1.32
CA LEU A 844 0.84 -5.31 1.64
C LEU A 844 -0.29 -4.92 2.59
N GLN A 845 -1.47 -5.42 2.30
CA GLN A 845 -2.62 -5.33 3.17
C GLN A 845 -2.98 -6.72 3.68
N VAL A 846 -3.14 -6.83 4.99
CA VAL A 846 -3.47 -8.10 5.64
C VAL A 846 -4.78 -7.96 6.38
N CYS A 847 -5.67 -8.90 6.17
CA CYS A 847 -6.82 -9.11 7.02
C CYS A 847 -6.69 -10.45 7.74
N GLN A 848 -6.91 -10.43 9.03
CA GLN A 848 -7.04 -11.62 9.84
C GLN A 848 -8.45 -11.71 10.39
N ALA A 849 -8.99 -12.90 10.44
CA ALA A 849 -10.28 -13.17 11.03
C ALA A 849 -10.20 -14.34 12.01
N TRP A 850 -11.20 -14.44 12.88
CA TRP A 850 -11.27 -15.44 13.94
C TRP A 850 -12.10 -16.65 13.51
N GLY A 851 -11.66 -17.84 13.91
CA GLY A 851 -12.42 -19.06 13.76
C GLY A 851 -12.57 -19.57 12.32
N ALA A 852 -13.65 -20.31 12.04
CA ALA A 852 -13.90 -20.98 10.77
C ALA A 852 -14.15 -20.03 9.60
N GLU A 853 -14.50 -18.78 9.85
CA GLU A 853 -14.73 -17.78 8.79
C GLU A 853 -13.44 -17.29 8.12
N ALA A 854 -12.30 -17.73 8.58
CA ALA A 854 -10.99 -17.27 8.14
C ALA A 854 -10.51 -17.82 6.79
N THR A 855 -11.29 -18.55 6.05
CA THR A 855 -10.78 -19.35 4.93
C THR A 855 -11.23 -18.88 3.56
N LEU A 856 -10.88 -17.67 3.16
CA LEU A 856 -10.82 -17.35 1.73
C LEU A 856 -9.51 -17.82 1.08
N ILE A 857 -8.49 -18.06 1.86
CA ILE A 857 -7.26 -18.74 1.43
C ILE A 857 -7.53 -20.24 1.61
N THR A 858 -7.77 -20.93 0.51
CA THR A 858 -8.17 -22.33 0.48
C THR A 858 -7.00 -23.28 0.78
N THR A 859 -5.76 -22.81 0.60
CA THR A 859 -4.56 -23.59 0.89
C THR A 859 -4.09 -23.36 2.32
N PRO A 860 -3.72 -24.41 3.05
CA PRO A 860 -3.14 -24.26 4.38
C PRO A 860 -1.84 -23.45 4.34
N TRP A 861 -1.71 -22.49 5.22
CA TRP A 861 -0.47 -21.75 5.42
C TRP A 861 0.51 -22.56 6.28
N LYS A 862 0.85 -23.77 5.85
CA LYS A 862 1.75 -24.67 6.56
C LYS A 862 2.99 -24.94 5.72
N ASN A 863 4.07 -25.27 6.39
CA ASN A 863 5.25 -25.82 5.75
C ASN A 863 4.97 -27.28 5.37
N THR A 864 4.34 -27.48 4.25
CA THR A 864 4.07 -28.81 3.68
C THR A 864 4.72 -28.90 2.32
N SER A 865 5.04 -30.11 1.90
CA SER A 865 5.43 -30.38 0.53
C SER A 865 4.33 -29.96 -0.43
N TYR A 866 4.70 -29.53 -1.62
CA TYR A 866 3.75 -29.20 -2.67
C TYR A 866 3.01 -30.45 -3.15
N GLU A 867 1.80 -30.25 -3.63
CA GLU A 867 1.04 -31.27 -4.33
C GLU A 867 0.84 -30.84 -5.79
N ALA A 868 1.20 -31.71 -6.71
CA ALA A 868 0.96 -31.53 -8.12
C ALA A 868 -0.28 -32.34 -8.51
N THR A 869 -1.29 -31.66 -9.07
CA THR A 869 -2.49 -32.33 -9.59
C THR A 869 -2.44 -32.33 -11.12
N THR A 870 -2.74 -33.48 -11.69
CA THR A 870 -3.01 -33.60 -13.13
C THR A 870 -4.53 -33.62 -13.32
N PRO A 871 -5.07 -33.01 -14.37
CA PRO A 871 -6.51 -32.95 -14.61
C PRO A 871 -7.15 -34.32 -14.86
#